data_9bfaba7d73b3ff21e9fd2955a09d5a4f
#
_entry.id   9bfaba7d73b3ff21e9fd2955a09d5a4f
#
_cell.length_a   1.000
_cell.length_b   1.000
_cell.length_c   1.000
_cell.angle_alpha   90.00
_cell.angle_beta   90.00
_cell.angle_gamma   90.00
#
_symmetry.space_group_name_H-M   'P 1'
#
loop_
_entity.id
_entity.type
_entity.pdbx_description
1 polymer ?
#
loop_
_entity_poly.entity_id
_entity_poly.type
_entity_poly.pdbx_seq_one_letter_code
_entity_poly.pdbx_strand_id
1 'polypeptide(L)'
;MSRVPAALWKKYIAVQIYGANTNVGKTVFSTLLGSRLTRGVRERKFEVDYIKPVSTGPSSDRDDDYVRRYTGRDGPTTLFQFKDPVSPHIAARNSEEVIPKDSYLCYRLHAQLRDSAYATHLKTDDWGFAIVETAGGVLSPGPSGTLQADIYRSLRLPTVLVGDHKLGGIGATISAAESLIMRGYDIDAMVCFDDKSQYQNAEYLTTYFHNKLRIPVFSIPWIPNDIDSKDKHEEQALMRQYYDEVGNSPGIRRAAQRIIDQHLKRVTNVESMASRAFEKIWHPFTQHKHVKKAEDILVFDSAYGDYFQVKKTPRWSNVEKLSDAAPMLDPAFDGSASWWTQGLGHGNPQLALQAAHAAGRYGHVMFAGATHEPALKLAERVLQGLENPRLSKVFYTDNGSTATEVGIKMGVRAACKHYGWDGAKEAVGVLGLKGSYHGDTIGAMDASEPCVFNEKVDWYRGRGYWFDYPTFKLKEGRWIVEPPAGMEEEFGPVQHFAEQDDIFDLETRAESPQYEAYIEKTLDKLVKEDGRKFGALVMEPVVLGAGGMIFVDPLFQRSLARVVRRYNFATSGSAPQKIEGEHAWTGLPVMFDEVFTGLYRLGRFSSASFLDVHPDISVHAKLLTGGLLPLSVTVASESIFQAFWGDEKSEALLHGHSYTAHPIGSHVANVSLETMDRYYRGRIWYNFRLNWADARVKAAQSTTKSKQQTAPKNVEPSDHLWSFWSKDFVLGLSQHKRVEHVNALGSVLAVSLKDDSGAGYTSSAAVGLRDALLFDRNKIRIHSRILGNVIYLMASMKTNSSQLAVIEEIFRQKLDAMDGQVE
;
A
#
# COMPACT_ATOMS: atom_id res chain seq x y z
N MET A 1 11.04 -7.87 2.22
CA MET A 1 12.05 -6.85 2.48
C MET A 1 11.94 -6.16 3.83
N SER A 2 10.82 -5.96 4.46
CA SER A 2 10.69 -5.01 5.59
C SER A 2 10.18 -5.60 6.90
N ARG A 3 10.56 -6.82 7.23
CA ARG A 3 10.26 -7.45 8.54
C ARG A 3 11.11 -6.88 9.69
N VAL A 4 11.95 -5.90 9.42
CA VAL A 4 12.89 -5.34 10.38
C VAL A 4 12.25 -4.12 11.03
N PRO A 5 12.24 -4.01 12.37
CA PRO A 5 11.80 -2.81 13.07
C PRO A 5 12.60 -1.58 12.63
N ALA A 6 11.95 -0.42 12.60
CA ALA A 6 12.68 0.82 12.46
C ALA A 6 13.59 1.05 13.67
N ALA A 7 14.78 1.56 13.42
CA ALA A 7 15.83 1.72 14.42
C ALA A 7 15.62 2.99 15.25
N LEU A 8 14.65 2.95 16.16
CA LEU A 8 14.36 4.04 17.09
C LEU A 8 14.21 3.52 18.51
N TRP A 9 15.08 3.99 19.42
CA TRP A 9 15.09 3.72 20.87
C TRP A 9 15.04 5.01 21.66
N LYS A 10 14.65 4.99 22.91
CA LYS A 10 14.60 6.20 23.74
C LYS A 10 15.96 6.75 24.09
N LYS A 11 16.87 5.88 24.58
CA LYS A 11 18.19 6.24 25.07
C LYS A 11 19.35 5.76 24.18
N TYR A 12 19.07 5.18 23.01
CA TYR A 12 20.08 4.76 22.05
C TYR A 12 19.85 5.47 20.72
N ILE A 13 20.78 6.34 20.34
CA ILE A 13 20.72 7.14 19.12
C ILE A 13 21.43 6.37 18.02
N ALA A 14 20.78 6.15 16.90
CA ALA A 14 21.42 5.57 15.72
C ALA A 14 21.27 6.54 14.54
N VAL A 15 22.40 6.85 13.89
CA VAL A 15 22.44 7.76 12.74
C VAL A 15 23.19 7.12 11.59
N GLN A 16 22.72 7.35 10.38
CA GLN A 16 23.36 6.85 9.17
C GLN A 16 24.18 7.95 8.49
N ILE A 17 25.44 7.65 8.16
CA ILE A 17 26.34 8.57 7.47
C ILE A 17 26.36 8.20 5.99
N TYR A 18 25.81 9.07 5.16
CA TYR A 18 25.91 9.00 3.71
C TYR A 18 26.93 9.99 3.17
N GLY A 19 27.59 9.65 2.07
CA GLY A 19 28.39 10.61 1.30
C GLY A 19 27.69 11.05 0.04
N ALA A 20 27.86 12.27 -0.37
CA ALA A 20 27.46 12.74 -1.69
C ALA A 20 28.20 11.96 -2.80
N ASN A 21 29.43 11.53 -2.50
CA ASN A 21 30.29 10.76 -3.39
C ASN A 21 31.21 9.83 -2.58
N THR A 22 32.07 9.09 -3.24
CA THR A 22 33.20 8.37 -2.63
C THR A 22 34.29 9.36 -2.25
N ASN A 23 35.05 9.06 -1.20
CA ASN A 23 36.19 9.89 -0.72
C ASN A 23 35.85 11.35 -0.37
N VAL A 24 34.63 11.55 0.16
CA VAL A 24 34.20 12.87 0.66
C VAL A 24 34.47 13.07 2.15
N GLY A 25 35.16 12.11 2.81
CA GLY A 25 35.52 12.19 4.22
C GLY A 25 34.50 11.59 5.19
N LYS A 26 33.67 10.61 4.75
CA LYS A 26 32.73 9.92 5.67
C LYS A 26 33.38 9.37 6.91
N THR A 27 34.46 8.58 6.76
CA THR A 27 35.16 7.92 7.84
C THR A 27 35.86 8.93 8.75
N VAL A 28 36.39 10.01 8.18
CA VAL A 28 36.96 11.14 8.95
C VAL A 28 35.87 11.78 9.83
N PHE A 29 34.71 12.09 9.25
CA PHE A 29 33.59 12.66 10.01
C PHE A 29 33.07 11.70 11.08
N SER A 30 32.90 10.41 10.76
CA SER A 30 32.48 9.37 11.71
C SER A 30 33.42 9.29 12.91
N THR A 31 34.74 9.39 12.68
CA THR A 31 35.78 9.39 13.71
C THR A 31 35.70 10.65 14.58
N LEU A 32 35.57 11.83 13.96
CA LEU A 32 35.40 13.11 14.67
C LEU A 32 34.15 13.10 15.55
N LEU A 33 33.03 12.65 15.01
CA LEU A 33 31.77 12.55 15.73
C LEU A 33 31.86 11.56 16.89
N GLY A 34 32.42 10.36 16.65
CA GLY A 34 32.62 9.34 17.68
C GLY A 34 33.51 9.84 18.83
N SER A 35 34.64 10.46 18.53
CA SER A 35 35.53 11.09 19.51
C SER A 35 34.81 12.17 20.31
N ARG A 36 34.02 13.02 19.65
CA ARG A 36 33.27 14.09 20.33
C ARG A 36 32.22 13.57 21.29
N LEU A 37 31.43 12.57 20.85
CA LEU A 37 30.36 11.98 21.67
C LEU A 37 30.92 11.30 22.91
N THR A 38 32.07 10.64 22.81
CA THR A 38 32.77 10.01 23.92
C THR A 38 33.20 11.02 24.98
N ARG A 39 33.68 12.18 24.53
CA ARG A 39 34.09 13.26 25.45
C ARG A 39 32.89 13.94 26.13
N GLY A 40 31.70 13.73 25.62
CA GLY A 40 30.41 14.23 26.11
C GLY A 40 29.89 15.46 25.36
N VAL A 41 28.58 15.54 25.29
CA VAL A 41 27.82 16.67 24.72
C VAL A 41 26.73 17.05 25.72
N ARG A 42 26.67 18.32 26.15
CA ARG A 42 25.76 18.81 27.21
C ARG A 42 25.77 17.92 28.46
N GLU A 43 26.94 17.70 29.04
CA GLU A 43 27.16 16.93 30.26
C GLU A 43 26.80 15.42 30.16
N ARG A 44 26.33 14.94 28.96
CA ARG A 44 26.08 13.53 28.69
C ARG A 44 27.27 12.92 27.98
N LYS A 45 27.73 11.78 28.48
CA LYS A 45 28.67 10.90 27.77
C LYS A 45 27.87 9.80 27.06
N PHE A 46 28.40 9.34 25.95
CA PHE A 46 27.78 8.30 25.14
C PHE A 46 28.71 7.09 25.04
N GLU A 47 28.11 5.90 25.19
CA GLU A 47 28.72 4.68 24.65
C GLU A 47 28.53 4.70 23.12
N VAL A 48 29.65 4.75 22.39
CA VAL A 48 29.64 4.95 20.95
C VAL A 48 30.03 3.67 20.22
N ASP A 49 29.14 3.20 19.36
CA ASP A 49 29.38 2.11 18.42
C ASP A 49 29.62 2.68 17.02
N TYR A 50 30.59 2.14 16.30
CA TYR A 50 30.75 2.37 14.87
C TYR A 50 30.44 1.09 14.11
N ILE A 51 29.56 1.16 13.14
CA ILE A 51 29.12 0.00 12.35
C ILE A 51 29.26 0.35 10.86
N LYS A 52 30.06 -0.47 10.16
CA LYS A 52 30.19 -0.46 8.70
C LYS A 52 29.38 -1.66 8.15
N PRO A 53 28.16 -1.48 7.60
CA PRO A 53 27.38 -2.60 7.11
C PRO A 53 28.07 -3.36 5.98
N VAL A 54 28.73 -2.64 5.08
CA VAL A 54 29.50 -3.21 3.96
C VAL A 54 30.79 -2.40 3.80
N SER A 55 31.90 -3.08 3.67
CA SER A 55 33.20 -2.52 3.33
C SER A 55 33.81 -3.26 2.14
N THR A 56 34.60 -2.55 1.34
CA THR A 56 35.37 -3.08 0.20
C THR A 56 36.80 -2.62 0.27
N GLY A 57 37.73 -3.47 -0.10
CA GLY A 57 39.15 -3.24 -0.01
C GLY A 57 39.87 -4.30 0.84
N PRO A 58 41.23 -4.28 0.85
CA PRO A 58 42.01 -5.24 1.59
C PRO A 58 41.76 -5.17 3.10
N SER A 59 41.89 -6.29 3.80
CA SER A 59 41.68 -6.37 5.25
C SER A 59 42.66 -5.52 6.07
N SER A 60 43.76 -5.08 5.48
CA SER A 60 44.72 -4.16 6.09
C SER A 60 44.30 -2.68 6.07
N ASP A 61 43.23 -2.33 5.30
CA ASP A 61 42.74 -0.96 5.13
C ASP A 61 41.23 -0.86 5.40
N ARG A 62 40.82 -1.38 6.56
CA ARG A 62 39.42 -1.39 6.97
C ARG A 62 39.03 -0.10 7.68
N ASP A 63 37.83 0.43 7.34
CA ASP A 63 37.30 1.62 7.99
C ASP A 63 37.12 1.46 9.52
N ASP A 64 36.72 0.28 10.00
CA ASP A 64 36.56 0.02 11.42
C ASP A 64 37.91 -0.03 12.16
N ASP A 65 38.98 -0.52 11.55
CA ASP A 65 40.34 -0.47 12.09
C ASP A 65 40.86 0.97 12.12
N TYR A 66 40.52 1.76 11.11
CA TYR A 66 40.86 3.20 11.10
C TYR A 66 40.17 3.92 12.25
N VAL A 67 38.85 3.75 12.42
CA VAL A 67 38.10 4.37 13.52
C VAL A 67 38.65 3.90 14.87
N ARG A 68 38.94 2.62 15.05
CA ARG A 68 39.50 2.05 16.28
C ARG A 68 40.85 2.70 16.63
N ARG A 69 41.71 2.91 15.66
CA ARG A 69 43.04 3.50 15.82
C ARG A 69 42.99 4.90 16.41
N TYR A 70 42.04 5.71 16.01
CA TYR A 70 41.94 7.11 16.41
C TYR A 70 40.95 7.38 17.56
N THR A 71 40.03 6.45 17.82
CA THR A 71 39.12 6.57 18.98
C THR A 71 39.58 5.77 20.20
N GLY A 72 40.49 4.81 20.03
CA GLY A 72 40.98 3.94 21.11
C GLY A 72 39.91 2.97 21.65
N ARG A 73 38.88 2.66 20.89
CA ARG A 73 37.76 1.82 21.31
C ARG A 73 37.74 0.47 20.59
N ASP A 74 37.32 -0.60 21.30
CA ASP A 74 37.20 -1.96 20.78
C ASP A 74 35.88 -2.26 20.05
N GLY A 75 34.94 -1.29 19.96
CA GLY A 75 33.61 -1.45 19.42
C GLY A 75 33.38 -1.30 17.90
N PRO A 76 34.31 -0.72 17.08
CA PRO A 76 34.10 -0.63 15.63
C PRO A 76 33.95 -1.99 14.97
N THR A 77 32.90 -2.16 14.13
CA THR A 77 32.52 -3.44 13.53
C THR A 77 32.14 -3.29 12.06
N THR A 78 32.73 -4.13 11.20
CA THR A 78 32.32 -4.33 9.81
C THR A 78 31.49 -5.61 9.72
N LEU A 79 30.26 -5.53 9.16
CA LEU A 79 29.37 -6.71 9.05
C LEU A 79 29.72 -7.60 7.87
N PHE A 80 30.05 -7.00 6.72
CA PHE A 80 30.42 -7.71 5.48
C PHE A 80 31.62 -7.01 4.86
N GLN A 81 32.74 -7.76 4.70
CA GLN A 81 33.98 -7.28 4.10
C GLN A 81 34.22 -7.99 2.78
N PHE A 82 34.45 -7.27 1.69
CA PHE A 82 34.87 -7.79 0.38
C PHE A 82 36.28 -7.32 0.05
N LYS A 83 37.10 -8.18 -0.53
CA LYS A 83 38.56 -7.94 -0.72
C LYS A 83 38.88 -6.88 -1.77
N ASP A 84 38.09 -6.80 -2.84
CA ASP A 84 38.38 -5.91 -3.96
C ASP A 84 38.02 -4.47 -3.64
N PRO A 85 38.91 -3.48 -3.86
CA PRO A 85 38.66 -2.05 -3.61
C PRO A 85 37.83 -1.40 -4.73
N VAL A 86 36.64 -1.97 -5.00
CA VAL A 86 35.70 -1.53 -6.03
C VAL A 86 34.30 -1.38 -5.44
N SER A 87 33.34 -0.96 -6.25
CA SER A 87 31.93 -0.85 -5.80
C SER A 87 31.42 -2.16 -5.22
N PRO A 88 30.64 -2.15 -4.12
CA PRO A 88 30.22 -3.36 -3.40
C PRO A 88 29.60 -4.47 -4.24
N HIS A 89 28.83 -4.14 -5.28
CA HIS A 89 28.20 -5.14 -6.16
C HIS A 89 29.23 -5.84 -7.06
N ILE A 90 30.32 -5.18 -7.42
CA ILE A 90 31.42 -5.79 -8.18
C ILE A 90 32.26 -6.64 -7.24
N ALA A 91 32.68 -6.10 -6.10
CA ALA A 91 33.47 -6.81 -5.10
C ALA A 91 32.76 -8.09 -4.62
N ALA A 92 31.45 -8.01 -4.38
CA ALA A 92 30.65 -9.17 -3.98
C ALA A 92 30.53 -10.22 -5.10
N ARG A 93 30.38 -9.80 -6.35
CA ARG A 93 30.33 -10.70 -7.51
C ARG A 93 31.67 -11.44 -7.74
N ASN A 94 32.79 -10.79 -7.48
CA ASN A 94 34.13 -11.35 -7.62
C ASN A 94 34.53 -12.22 -6.42
N SER A 95 33.77 -12.16 -5.33
CA SER A 95 34.02 -12.94 -4.12
C SER A 95 33.49 -14.36 -4.26
N GLU A 96 34.15 -15.31 -3.62
CA GLU A 96 33.65 -16.68 -3.44
C GLU A 96 32.55 -16.77 -2.36
N GLU A 97 32.31 -15.70 -1.61
CA GLU A 97 31.32 -15.67 -0.55
C GLU A 97 29.90 -15.51 -1.10
N VAL A 98 28.92 -16.02 -0.36
CA VAL A 98 27.51 -15.86 -0.71
C VAL A 98 27.11 -14.39 -0.60
N ILE A 99 26.64 -13.82 -1.69
CA ILE A 99 26.16 -12.42 -1.72
C ILE A 99 24.97 -12.28 -0.76
N PRO A 100 25.06 -11.42 0.27
CA PRO A 100 23.96 -11.26 1.21
C PRO A 100 22.75 -10.63 0.53
N LYS A 101 21.57 -11.21 0.74
CA LYS A 101 20.31 -10.59 0.36
C LYS A 101 20.11 -9.29 1.16
N ASP A 102 19.50 -8.26 0.57
CA ASP A 102 19.24 -6.98 1.25
C ASP A 102 18.50 -7.14 2.57
N SER A 103 17.53 -8.06 2.62
CA SER A 103 16.78 -8.35 3.84
C SER A 103 17.66 -8.93 4.95
N TYR A 104 18.65 -9.75 4.61
CA TYR A 104 19.59 -10.31 5.57
C TYR A 104 20.58 -9.26 6.05
N LEU A 105 21.08 -8.41 5.16
CA LEU A 105 21.95 -7.29 5.52
C LEU A 105 21.25 -6.34 6.51
N CYS A 106 20.01 -5.92 6.22
CA CYS A 106 19.21 -5.10 7.12
C CYS A 106 18.93 -5.80 8.46
N TYR A 107 18.64 -7.10 8.44
CA TYR A 107 18.44 -7.89 9.66
C TYR A 107 19.70 -7.92 10.53
N ARG A 108 20.87 -8.20 9.94
CA ARG A 108 22.16 -8.22 10.66
C ARG A 108 22.48 -6.85 11.24
N LEU A 109 22.27 -5.77 10.47
CA LEU A 109 22.49 -4.41 10.96
C LEU A 109 21.55 -4.07 12.14
N HIS A 110 20.25 -4.38 12.00
CA HIS A 110 19.30 -4.14 13.07
C HIS A 110 19.63 -4.99 14.33
N ALA A 111 20.01 -6.26 14.15
CA ALA A 111 20.41 -7.14 15.26
C ALA A 111 21.60 -6.54 16.01
N GLN A 112 22.64 -6.07 15.30
CA GLN A 112 23.79 -5.40 15.91
C GLN A 112 23.38 -4.16 16.70
N LEU A 113 22.53 -3.29 16.11
CA LEU A 113 22.04 -2.09 16.80
C LEU A 113 21.23 -2.42 18.05
N ARG A 114 20.37 -3.44 17.99
CA ARG A 114 19.57 -3.91 19.13
C ARG A 114 20.47 -4.45 20.26
N ASP A 115 21.43 -5.28 19.90
CA ASP A 115 22.34 -5.92 20.87
C ASP A 115 23.23 -4.86 21.55
N SER A 116 23.69 -3.86 20.79
CA SER A 116 24.39 -2.70 21.33
C SER A 116 23.51 -1.84 22.25
N ALA A 117 22.27 -1.56 21.85
CA ALA A 117 21.32 -0.82 22.68
C ALA A 117 21.04 -1.54 24.00
N TYR A 118 20.89 -2.85 23.95
CA TYR A 118 20.71 -3.68 25.14
C TYR A 118 21.96 -3.70 26.04
N ALA A 119 23.15 -3.89 25.47
CA ALA A 119 24.40 -3.87 26.20
C ALA A 119 24.66 -2.53 26.90
N THR A 120 24.37 -1.42 26.23
CA THR A 120 24.47 -0.07 26.84
C THR A 120 23.52 0.06 28.03
N HIS A 121 22.28 -0.39 27.88
CA HIS A 121 21.29 -0.32 28.96
C HIS A 121 21.65 -1.15 30.19
N LEU A 122 22.32 -2.30 30.00
CA LEU A 122 22.77 -3.15 31.11
C LEU A 122 23.96 -2.60 31.85
N LYS A 123 24.87 -1.89 31.18
CA LYS A 123 26.10 -1.39 31.78
C LYS A 123 25.90 -0.14 32.63
N THR A 124 25.04 0.75 32.17
CA THR A 124 24.88 2.07 32.78
C THR A 124 23.49 2.59 32.47
N ASP A 125 23.01 3.56 33.22
CA ASP A 125 21.82 4.36 32.85
C ASP A 125 22.18 5.41 31.76
N ASP A 126 23.33 5.24 31.12
CA ASP A 126 23.92 6.15 30.13
C ASP A 126 23.24 6.00 28.74
N TRP A 127 23.55 6.94 27.90
CA TRP A 127 23.08 7.00 26.55
C TRP A 127 23.99 6.22 25.59
N GLY A 128 23.41 5.45 24.66
CA GLY A 128 24.16 4.84 23.59
C GLY A 128 24.05 5.65 22.29
N PHE A 129 25.06 5.48 21.44
CA PHE A 129 25.09 6.13 20.14
C PHE A 129 25.72 5.22 19.09
N ALA A 130 25.01 4.91 17.99
CA ALA A 130 25.54 4.20 16.86
C ALA A 130 25.75 5.11 15.65
N ILE A 131 26.95 5.02 15.07
CA ILE A 131 27.32 5.64 13.81
C ILE A 131 27.34 4.53 12.77
N VAL A 132 26.36 4.54 11.85
CA VAL A 132 26.24 3.57 10.76
C VAL A 132 26.75 4.20 9.47
N GLU A 133 27.93 3.79 9.01
CA GLU A 133 28.56 4.39 7.85
C GLU A 133 28.35 3.56 6.58
N THR A 134 27.78 4.18 5.53
CA THR A 134 27.55 3.53 4.24
C THR A 134 28.80 3.50 3.35
N ALA A 135 28.85 2.58 2.41
CA ALA A 135 29.92 2.47 1.42
C ALA A 135 29.61 3.33 0.18
N GLY A 136 30.55 4.16 -0.27
CA GLY A 136 30.37 5.01 -1.45
C GLY A 136 29.36 6.15 -1.25
N GLY A 137 28.69 6.55 -2.32
CA GLY A 137 27.66 7.60 -2.31
C GLY A 137 26.25 7.05 -2.09
N VAL A 138 25.26 7.97 -1.99
CA VAL A 138 23.84 7.68 -1.71
C VAL A 138 23.26 6.63 -2.66
N LEU A 139 23.52 6.75 -3.95
CA LEU A 139 23.02 5.85 -5.00
C LEU A 139 24.03 4.77 -5.40
N SER A 140 25.11 4.57 -4.66
CA SER A 140 26.04 3.49 -4.93
C SER A 140 25.35 2.13 -4.74
N PRO A 141 25.56 1.13 -5.63
CA PRO A 141 24.99 -0.20 -5.45
C PRO A 141 25.59 -0.91 -4.24
N GLY A 142 24.73 -1.57 -3.48
CA GLY A 142 25.13 -2.53 -2.45
C GLY A 142 25.53 -3.89 -3.05
N PRO A 143 25.85 -4.91 -2.23
CA PRO A 143 26.33 -6.20 -2.71
C PRO A 143 25.37 -6.90 -3.69
N SER A 144 24.07 -6.77 -3.52
CA SER A 144 23.03 -7.32 -4.39
C SER A 144 22.79 -6.53 -5.69
N GLY A 145 23.42 -5.37 -5.86
CA GLY A 145 23.14 -4.40 -6.93
C GLY A 145 22.02 -3.42 -6.60
N THR A 146 21.27 -3.59 -5.51
CA THR A 146 20.29 -2.62 -5.03
C THR A 146 21.00 -1.36 -4.52
N LEU A 147 20.43 -0.18 -4.78
CA LEU A 147 21.02 1.09 -4.33
C LEU A 147 21.00 1.18 -2.80
N GLN A 148 22.06 1.69 -2.18
CA GLN A 148 22.17 1.76 -0.72
C GLN A 148 21.03 2.55 -0.08
N ALA A 149 20.61 3.65 -0.70
CA ALA A 149 19.45 4.41 -0.25
C ALA A 149 18.12 3.62 -0.30
N ASP A 150 18.03 2.56 -1.11
CA ASP A 150 16.86 1.68 -1.14
C ASP A 150 17.00 0.49 -0.17
N ILE A 151 18.22 -0.01 0.06
CA ILE A 151 18.50 -1.11 1.00
C ILE A 151 18.11 -0.73 2.43
N TYR A 152 18.67 0.36 2.95
CA TYR A 152 18.57 0.72 4.38
C TYR A 152 17.28 1.47 4.73
N ARG A 153 16.45 1.76 3.77
CA ARG A 153 15.24 2.57 3.93
C ARG A 153 14.28 2.03 5.00
N SER A 154 14.16 0.69 5.08
CA SER A 154 13.28 0.03 6.06
C SER A 154 13.69 0.26 7.51
N LEU A 155 14.97 0.55 7.76
CA LEU A 155 15.50 0.82 9.10
C LEU A 155 15.13 2.21 9.62
N ARG A 156 14.73 3.13 8.73
CA ARG A 156 14.28 4.47 9.11
C ARG A 156 15.32 5.27 9.91
N LEU A 157 16.61 4.98 9.69
CA LEU A 157 17.69 5.70 10.32
C LEU A 157 17.72 7.15 9.82
N PRO A 158 17.81 8.14 10.73
CA PRO A 158 18.10 9.50 10.33
C PRO A 158 19.50 9.61 9.74
N THR A 159 19.71 10.60 8.92
CA THR A 159 20.88 10.69 8.06
C THR A 159 21.66 11.96 8.33
N VAL A 160 22.99 11.85 8.34
CA VAL A 160 23.91 12.95 8.08
C VAL A 160 24.53 12.75 6.70
N LEU A 161 24.39 13.77 5.85
CA LEU A 161 24.98 13.76 4.52
C LEU A 161 26.34 14.48 4.56
N VAL A 162 27.41 13.78 4.18
CA VAL A 162 28.73 14.38 3.97
C VAL A 162 28.83 14.87 2.53
N GLY A 163 28.87 16.17 2.36
CA GLY A 163 28.98 16.85 1.06
C GLY A 163 30.36 16.69 0.44
N ASP A 164 30.43 16.90 -0.85
CA ASP A 164 31.67 16.83 -1.61
C ASP A 164 32.30 18.22 -1.76
N HIS A 165 33.51 18.39 -1.23
CA HIS A 165 34.26 19.66 -1.24
C HIS A 165 35.02 19.88 -2.55
N LYS A 166 35.10 18.89 -3.45
CA LYS A 166 35.86 18.95 -4.70
C LYS A 166 35.08 19.67 -5.81
N LEU A 167 35.74 19.97 -6.93
CA LEU A 167 35.09 20.51 -8.12
C LEU A 167 33.94 19.59 -8.59
N GLY A 168 32.75 20.18 -8.86
CA GLY A 168 31.51 19.43 -9.18
C GLY A 168 30.76 18.94 -7.95
N GLY A 169 31.33 19.06 -6.76
CA GLY A 169 30.75 18.55 -5.50
C GLY A 169 29.47 19.24 -5.08
N ILE A 170 29.24 20.51 -5.45
CA ILE A 170 27.97 21.21 -5.17
C ILE A 170 26.80 20.44 -5.80
N GLY A 171 26.86 20.19 -7.12
CA GLY A 171 25.82 19.48 -7.83
C GLY A 171 25.62 18.04 -7.32
N ALA A 172 26.71 17.31 -7.08
CA ALA A 172 26.67 15.96 -6.52
C ALA A 172 25.99 15.94 -5.14
N THR A 173 26.29 16.92 -4.28
CA THR A 173 25.71 17.01 -2.93
C THR A 173 24.22 17.33 -2.96
N ILE A 174 23.79 18.27 -3.80
CA ILE A 174 22.38 18.61 -3.96
C ILE A 174 21.59 17.39 -4.48
N SER A 175 22.06 16.73 -5.53
CA SER A 175 21.43 15.54 -6.09
C SER A 175 21.34 14.38 -5.08
N ALA A 176 22.37 14.19 -4.25
CA ALA A 176 22.37 13.20 -3.19
C ALA A 176 21.29 13.49 -2.13
N ALA A 177 21.17 14.75 -1.72
CA ALA A 177 20.14 15.16 -0.75
C ALA A 177 18.73 14.98 -1.32
N GLU A 178 18.48 15.41 -2.54
CA GLU A 178 17.19 15.25 -3.23
C GLU A 178 16.83 13.76 -3.37
N SER A 179 17.80 12.91 -3.68
CA SER A 179 17.61 11.46 -3.77
C SER A 179 17.22 10.83 -2.43
N LEU A 180 17.79 11.30 -1.31
CA LEU A 180 17.42 10.87 0.04
C LEU A 180 16.01 11.35 0.41
N ILE A 181 15.70 12.64 0.18
CA ILE A 181 14.39 13.24 0.48
C ILE A 181 13.28 12.49 -0.27
N MET A 182 13.48 12.23 -1.57
CA MET A 182 12.51 11.52 -2.41
C MET A 182 12.23 10.09 -1.91
N ARG A 183 13.17 9.49 -1.18
CA ARG A 183 13.03 8.17 -0.56
C ARG A 183 12.51 8.23 0.89
N GLY A 184 12.18 9.43 1.39
CA GLY A 184 11.63 9.63 2.72
C GLY A 184 12.64 9.55 3.85
N TYR A 185 13.93 9.82 3.59
CA TYR A 185 14.93 9.97 4.65
C TYR A 185 14.81 11.33 5.33
N ASP A 186 15.01 11.35 6.64
CA ASP A 186 15.22 12.55 7.41
C ASP A 186 16.70 12.90 7.39
N ILE A 187 17.05 14.02 6.78
CA ILE A 187 18.43 14.56 6.81
C ILE A 187 18.54 15.51 8.00
N ASP A 188 19.09 15.00 9.11
CA ASP A 188 19.24 15.79 10.35
C ASP A 188 20.24 16.93 10.19
N ALA A 189 21.29 16.70 9.43
CA ALA A 189 22.37 17.64 9.17
C ALA A 189 23.11 17.31 7.89
N MET A 190 23.74 18.31 7.33
CA MET A 190 24.78 18.14 6.32
C MET A 190 26.11 18.61 6.88
N VAL A 191 27.17 17.92 6.50
CA VAL A 191 28.56 18.28 6.83
C VAL A 191 29.31 18.48 5.53
N CYS A 192 30.06 19.55 5.38
CA CYS A 192 30.96 19.74 4.26
C CYS A 192 32.34 20.09 4.79
N PHE A 193 33.34 19.36 4.32
CA PHE A 193 34.72 19.71 4.65
C PHE A 193 35.15 20.96 3.87
N ASP A 194 35.91 21.81 4.56
CA ASP A 194 36.52 23.01 4.02
C ASP A 194 38.03 22.80 3.92
N ASP A 195 38.48 22.56 2.69
CA ASP A 195 39.90 22.40 2.36
C ASP A 195 40.57 23.71 2.00
N LYS A 196 39.88 24.84 2.22
CA LYS A 196 40.32 26.20 1.81
C LYS A 196 40.66 26.33 0.34
N SER A 197 40.10 25.43 -0.49
CA SER A 197 40.25 25.51 -1.94
C SER A 197 39.46 26.68 -2.55
N GLN A 198 39.79 27.03 -3.79
CA GLN A 198 39.08 28.07 -4.55
C GLN A 198 37.60 27.73 -4.84
N TYR A 199 37.16 26.51 -4.58
CA TYR A 199 35.78 26.02 -4.92
C TYR A 199 34.71 26.51 -3.97
N GLN A 200 35.03 26.81 -2.70
CA GLN A 200 34.13 27.38 -1.67
C GLN A 200 32.79 26.59 -1.55
N ASN A 201 32.82 25.25 -1.75
CA ASN A 201 31.60 24.42 -1.75
C ASN A 201 30.84 24.52 -0.44
N ALA A 202 31.53 24.53 0.69
CA ALA A 202 30.90 24.59 2.02
C ALA A 202 30.07 25.87 2.21
N GLU A 203 30.52 27.00 1.71
CA GLU A 203 29.82 28.29 1.81
C GLU A 203 28.56 28.31 0.94
N TYR A 204 28.70 27.91 -0.33
CA TYR A 204 27.52 27.81 -1.22
C TYR A 204 26.48 26.85 -0.71
N LEU A 205 26.88 25.63 -0.32
CA LEU A 205 25.98 24.61 0.21
C LEU A 205 25.27 25.06 1.50
N THR A 206 25.96 25.81 2.37
CA THR A 206 25.35 26.39 3.58
C THR A 206 24.20 27.30 3.22
N THR A 207 24.41 28.20 2.27
CA THR A 207 23.39 29.15 1.80
C THR A 207 22.24 28.43 1.11
N TYR A 208 22.53 27.48 0.21
CA TYR A 208 21.52 26.72 -0.54
C TYR A 208 20.62 25.88 0.37
N PHE A 209 21.22 25.05 1.23
CA PHE A 209 20.48 24.13 2.09
C PHE A 209 19.68 24.85 3.17
N HIS A 210 20.22 25.94 3.71
CA HIS A 210 19.46 26.78 4.65
C HIS A 210 18.22 27.39 3.99
N ASN A 211 18.36 28.01 2.83
CA ASN A 211 17.28 28.76 2.18
C ASN A 211 16.25 27.86 1.52
N LYS A 212 16.66 26.75 0.89
CA LYS A 212 15.79 25.91 0.08
C LYS A 212 15.21 24.72 0.84
N LEU A 213 15.99 24.08 1.72
CA LEU A 213 15.63 22.82 2.35
C LEU A 213 15.56 22.89 3.88
N ARG A 214 15.97 24.00 4.48
CA ARG A 214 16.05 24.21 5.93
C ARG A 214 16.88 23.13 6.65
N ILE A 215 17.89 22.60 5.97
CA ILE A 215 18.83 21.64 6.50
C ILE A 215 20.08 22.41 6.92
N PRO A 216 20.54 22.31 8.19
CA PRO A 216 21.77 22.97 8.62
C PRO A 216 22.99 22.29 8.00
N VAL A 217 23.95 23.09 7.56
CA VAL A 217 25.26 22.67 7.06
C VAL A 217 26.32 23.07 8.05
N PHE A 218 27.21 22.13 8.39
CA PHE A 218 28.33 22.36 9.26
C PHE A 218 29.64 22.24 8.48
N SER A 219 30.36 23.34 8.35
CA SER A 219 31.69 23.35 7.79
C SER A 219 32.70 22.82 8.82
N ILE A 220 33.58 21.92 8.38
CA ILE A 220 34.61 21.25 9.17
C ILE A 220 35.94 21.37 8.41
N PRO A 221 37.04 21.76 9.06
CA PRO A 221 38.35 21.79 8.41
C PRO A 221 38.74 20.44 7.85
N TRP A 222 39.29 20.40 6.63
CA TRP A 222 39.79 19.19 6.00
C TRP A 222 41.07 18.71 6.74
N ILE A 223 41.47 17.46 6.48
CA ILE A 223 42.75 16.91 6.97
C ILE A 223 43.95 17.73 6.43
N PRO A 224 45.09 17.74 7.13
CA PRO A 224 46.27 18.47 6.64
C PRO A 224 46.71 18.04 5.24
N ASN A 225 47.05 19.00 4.38
CA ASN A 225 47.38 18.77 2.97
C ASN A 225 48.72 18.03 2.72
N ASP A 226 49.63 18.03 3.71
CA ASP A 226 50.96 17.43 3.66
C ASP A 226 51.01 16.01 4.20
N ILE A 227 49.84 15.45 4.56
CA ILE A 227 49.76 14.15 5.24
C ILE A 227 50.30 13.00 4.38
N ASP A 228 50.00 13.01 3.06
CA ASP A 228 50.41 11.98 2.11
C ASP A 228 51.93 11.94 1.87
N SER A 229 52.67 12.97 2.29
CA SER A 229 54.11 13.07 2.15
C SER A 229 54.91 12.56 3.36
N LYS A 230 54.18 12.13 4.43
CA LYS A 230 54.72 11.72 5.71
C LYS A 230 54.93 10.21 5.80
N ASP A 231 55.87 9.83 6.66
CA ASP A 231 55.94 8.42 7.04
C ASP A 231 54.71 8.00 7.89
N LYS A 232 54.45 6.72 8.03
CA LYS A 232 53.27 6.18 8.72
C LYS A 232 53.15 6.59 10.18
N HIS A 233 54.26 6.85 10.88
CA HIS A 233 54.23 7.30 12.28
C HIS A 233 53.88 8.80 12.39
N GLU A 234 54.52 9.62 11.53
CA GLU A 234 54.23 11.04 11.44
C GLU A 234 52.79 11.29 11.00
N GLU A 235 52.28 10.56 9.98
CA GLU A 235 50.87 10.56 9.54
C GLU A 235 49.94 10.31 10.73
N GLN A 236 50.21 9.25 11.48
CA GLN A 236 49.35 8.90 12.62
C GLN A 236 49.37 9.94 13.74
N ALA A 237 50.53 10.57 13.99
CA ALA A 237 50.63 11.61 14.98
C ALA A 237 49.86 12.88 14.56
N LEU A 238 50.00 13.31 13.30
CA LEU A 238 49.28 14.47 12.74
C LEU A 238 47.77 14.24 12.75
N MET A 239 47.33 13.01 12.36
CA MET A 239 45.90 12.69 12.41
C MET A 239 45.34 12.65 13.81
N ARG A 240 46.09 12.19 14.83
CA ARG A 240 45.67 12.27 16.25
C ARG A 240 45.51 13.72 16.66
N GLN A 241 46.47 14.57 16.36
CA GLN A 241 46.38 16.01 16.64
C GLN A 241 45.15 16.61 15.94
N TYR A 242 44.93 16.32 14.66
CA TYR A 242 43.76 16.78 13.93
C TYR A 242 42.44 16.35 14.61
N TYR A 243 42.29 15.08 14.99
CA TYR A 243 41.09 14.61 15.69
C TYR A 243 40.88 15.25 17.05
N ASP A 244 41.95 15.60 17.77
CA ASP A 244 41.87 16.27 19.05
C ASP A 244 41.44 17.74 18.89
N GLU A 245 42.02 18.46 17.97
CA GLU A 245 41.72 19.85 17.71
C GLU A 245 40.33 20.04 17.03
N VAL A 246 40.13 19.39 15.90
CA VAL A 246 38.90 19.53 15.09
C VAL A 246 37.69 18.88 15.76
N GLY A 247 37.90 17.77 16.51
CA GLY A 247 36.83 17.15 17.31
C GLY A 247 36.20 18.07 18.35
N ASN A 248 36.96 19.11 18.78
CA ASN A 248 36.48 20.15 19.68
C ASN A 248 36.00 21.42 18.95
N SER A 249 36.04 21.46 17.64
CA SER A 249 35.58 22.60 16.84
C SER A 249 34.11 22.91 17.03
N PRO A 250 33.70 24.17 16.83
CA PRO A 250 32.28 24.54 16.87
C PRO A 250 31.41 23.78 15.85
N GLY A 251 31.97 23.41 14.69
CA GLY A 251 31.28 22.66 13.66
C GLY A 251 30.84 21.28 14.15
N ILE A 252 31.79 20.48 14.66
CA ILE A 252 31.53 19.14 15.20
C ILE A 252 30.60 19.19 16.41
N ARG A 253 30.82 20.12 17.34
CA ARG A 253 29.96 20.28 18.51
C ARG A 253 28.52 20.56 18.14
N ARG A 254 28.26 21.47 17.20
CA ARG A 254 26.92 21.82 16.72
C ARG A 254 26.30 20.69 15.92
N ALA A 255 27.06 19.96 15.10
CA ALA A 255 26.58 18.79 14.38
C ALA A 255 26.12 17.68 15.35
N ALA A 256 26.95 17.31 16.32
CA ALA A 256 26.61 16.32 17.34
C ALA A 256 25.36 16.73 18.13
N GLN A 257 25.30 17.97 18.57
CA GLN A 257 24.13 18.51 19.27
C GLN A 257 22.86 18.45 18.43
N ARG A 258 22.95 18.82 17.15
CA ARG A 258 21.80 18.77 16.22
C ARG A 258 21.25 17.36 16.09
N ILE A 259 22.10 16.35 15.94
CA ILE A 259 21.67 14.94 15.81
C ILE A 259 20.94 14.51 17.10
N ILE A 260 21.48 14.82 18.25
CA ILE A 260 20.86 14.52 19.55
C ILE A 260 19.49 15.20 19.67
N ASP A 261 19.40 16.50 19.38
CA ASP A 261 18.15 17.27 19.48
C ASP A 261 17.08 16.72 18.51
N GLN A 262 17.44 16.31 17.28
CA GLN A 262 16.51 15.72 16.33
C GLN A 262 16.04 14.33 16.79
N HIS A 263 16.91 13.54 17.37
CA HIS A 263 16.52 12.26 17.96
C HIS A 263 15.49 12.46 19.08
N LEU A 264 15.77 13.34 20.04
CA LEU A 264 14.85 13.66 21.14
C LEU A 264 13.50 14.16 20.61
N LYS A 265 13.51 15.00 19.58
CA LYS A 265 12.31 15.49 18.92
C LYS A 265 11.50 14.34 18.29
N ARG A 266 12.15 13.38 17.62
CA ARG A 266 11.46 12.19 17.06
C ARG A 266 10.84 11.34 18.15
N VAL A 267 11.58 11.04 19.20
CA VAL A 267 11.06 10.28 20.36
C VAL A 267 9.83 10.96 20.94
N THR A 268 9.94 12.25 21.28
CA THR A 268 8.82 13.04 21.83
C THR A 268 7.62 13.09 20.87
N ASN A 269 7.86 13.24 19.57
CA ASN A 269 6.80 13.25 18.57
C ASN A 269 6.04 11.91 18.50
N VAL A 270 6.75 10.78 18.45
CA VAL A 270 6.15 9.45 18.43
C VAL A 270 5.40 9.15 19.74
N GLU A 271 5.96 9.55 20.89
CA GLU A 271 5.32 9.36 22.20
C GLU A 271 4.02 10.14 22.34
N SER A 272 4.01 11.41 21.90
CA SER A 272 2.86 12.31 22.07
C SER A 272 1.82 12.24 20.96
N MET A 273 2.09 11.53 19.85
CA MET A 273 1.23 11.57 18.65
C MET A 273 -0.19 11.08 18.91
N ALA A 274 -0.34 9.97 19.65
CA ALA A 274 -1.67 9.42 19.99
C ALA A 274 -2.50 10.41 20.81
N SER A 275 -1.90 11.03 21.86
CA SER A 275 -2.61 12.00 22.70
C SER A 275 -3.03 13.24 21.91
N ARG A 276 -2.13 13.77 21.07
CA ARG A 276 -2.44 14.92 20.21
C ARG A 276 -3.52 14.60 19.16
N ALA A 277 -3.51 13.36 18.63
CA ALA A 277 -4.54 12.91 17.70
C ALA A 277 -5.89 12.74 18.40
N PHE A 278 -5.90 12.15 19.58
CA PHE A 278 -7.10 11.98 20.41
C PHE A 278 -7.82 13.31 20.70
N GLU A 279 -7.05 14.38 20.90
CA GLU A 279 -7.60 15.71 21.18
C GLU A 279 -8.05 16.47 19.92
N LYS A 280 -7.48 16.20 18.73
CA LYS A 280 -7.57 17.09 17.57
C LYS A 280 -8.19 16.48 16.32
N ILE A 281 -8.24 15.14 16.21
CA ILE A 281 -8.63 14.46 14.98
C ILE A 281 -10.00 13.80 15.15
N TRP A 282 -10.90 14.12 14.24
CA TRP A 282 -12.14 13.38 14.06
C TRP A 282 -11.86 12.18 13.13
N HIS A 283 -11.75 10.99 13.70
CA HIS A 283 -11.47 9.79 12.93
C HIS A 283 -12.70 9.31 12.17
N PRO A 284 -12.55 8.95 10.86
CA PRO A 284 -13.65 8.45 10.05
C PRO A 284 -14.15 7.08 10.57
N PHE A 285 -15.45 6.82 10.43
CA PHE A 285 -16.12 5.58 10.85
C PHE A 285 -15.84 5.15 12.30
N THR A 286 -15.54 6.12 13.16
CA THR A 286 -15.16 5.86 14.54
C THR A 286 -16.22 6.41 15.50
N GLN A 287 -16.85 5.52 16.30
CA GLN A 287 -17.62 5.98 17.43
C GLN A 287 -16.67 6.37 18.56
N HIS A 288 -16.38 7.66 18.69
CA HIS A 288 -15.38 8.20 19.62
C HIS A 288 -15.67 7.87 21.10
N LYS A 289 -16.93 7.62 21.46
CA LYS A 289 -17.31 7.16 22.79
C LYS A 289 -16.65 5.82 23.17
N HIS A 290 -16.30 5.00 22.19
CA HIS A 290 -15.60 3.72 22.39
C HIS A 290 -14.07 3.85 22.44
N VAL A 291 -13.49 4.97 21.99
CA VAL A 291 -12.09 5.29 22.13
C VAL A 291 -11.86 5.92 23.50
N LYS A 292 -11.59 5.10 24.51
CA LYS A 292 -11.57 5.54 25.90
C LYS A 292 -10.30 6.25 26.30
N LYS A 293 -9.19 5.97 25.62
CA LYS A 293 -7.86 6.52 25.92
C LYS A 293 -7.02 6.67 24.65
N ALA A 294 -6.04 7.56 24.72
CA ALA A 294 -5.16 7.86 23.59
C ALA A 294 -4.42 6.62 23.06
N GLU A 295 -4.07 5.67 23.94
CA GLU A 295 -3.35 4.44 23.59
C GLU A 295 -4.18 3.47 22.73
N ASP A 296 -5.48 3.70 22.59
CA ASP A 296 -6.34 2.94 21.67
C ASP A 296 -6.13 3.38 20.19
N ILE A 297 -5.48 4.53 19.97
CA ILE A 297 -5.13 5.03 18.65
C ILE A 297 -3.79 4.45 18.20
N LEU A 298 -3.78 3.75 17.06
CA LEU A 298 -2.55 3.25 16.44
C LEU A 298 -1.72 4.41 15.88
N VAL A 299 -0.43 4.42 16.19
CA VAL A 299 0.52 5.41 15.67
C VAL A 299 1.43 4.75 14.65
N PHE A 300 1.37 5.23 13.41
CA PHE A 300 2.27 4.85 12.33
C PHE A 300 3.37 5.90 12.22
N ASP A 301 4.63 5.49 12.42
CA ASP A 301 5.79 6.36 12.15
C ASP A 301 6.05 6.45 10.64
N SER A 302 6.00 5.30 9.98
CA SER A 302 6.30 5.17 8.55
C SER A 302 5.68 3.91 7.99
N ALA A 303 5.73 3.77 6.65
CA ALA A 303 5.33 2.55 5.96
C ALA A 303 6.29 2.27 4.80
N TYR A 304 6.64 0.98 4.62
CA TYR A 304 7.50 0.55 3.52
C TYR A 304 7.18 -0.89 3.08
N GLY A 305 7.04 -1.09 1.77
CA GLY A 305 6.62 -2.38 1.23
C GLY A 305 5.25 -2.77 1.78
N ASP A 306 5.13 -3.96 2.34
CA ASP A 306 3.88 -4.49 2.87
C ASP A 306 3.71 -4.24 4.38
N TYR A 307 4.51 -3.35 4.97
CA TYR A 307 4.55 -3.16 6.43
C TYR A 307 4.42 -1.71 6.85
N PHE A 308 3.68 -1.51 7.94
CA PHE A 308 3.74 -0.31 8.77
C PHE A 308 4.85 -0.43 9.81
N GLN A 309 5.40 0.70 10.26
CA GLN A 309 6.16 0.81 11.48
C GLN A 309 5.26 1.41 12.57
N VAL A 310 4.82 0.59 13.49
CA VAL A 310 3.80 0.93 14.48
C VAL A 310 4.44 1.16 15.83
N LYS A 311 4.05 2.23 16.53
CA LYS A 311 4.49 2.49 17.90
C LYS A 311 4.06 1.36 18.83
N LYS A 312 4.99 0.84 19.63
CA LYS A 312 4.68 -0.10 20.71
C LYS A 312 3.86 0.57 21.80
N THR A 313 2.86 -0.12 22.29
CA THR A 313 2.08 0.31 23.45
C THR A 313 2.20 -0.72 24.57
N PRO A 314 1.99 -0.36 25.87
CA PRO A 314 1.97 -1.31 26.98
C PRO A 314 0.98 -2.45 26.79
N ARG A 315 -0.17 -2.21 26.13
CA ARG A 315 -1.16 -3.23 25.75
C ARG A 315 -0.54 -4.40 24.97
N TRP A 316 0.57 -4.17 24.28
CA TRP A 316 1.25 -5.19 23.49
C TRP A 316 2.20 -6.08 24.29
N SER A 317 2.57 -5.70 25.50
CA SER A 317 3.62 -6.36 26.26
C SER A 317 3.17 -6.96 27.60
N ASN A 318 1.94 -6.72 28.10
CA ASN A 318 1.49 -6.98 29.48
C ASN A 318 2.52 -6.51 30.53
N VAL A 319 3.37 -5.54 30.21
CA VAL A 319 4.33 -4.92 31.11
C VAL A 319 3.87 -3.49 31.27
N GLU A 320 3.78 -3.01 32.48
CA GLU A 320 3.34 -1.64 32.77
C GLU A 320 4.22 -0.58 32.09
N LYS A 321 5.49 -0.91 31.84
CA LYS A 321 6.43 -0.02 31.19
C LYS A 321 7.35 -0.78 30.22
N LEU A 322 7.47 -0.31 28.99
CA LEU A 322 8.42 -0.85 28.03
C LEU A 322 9.85 -0.51 28.46
N SER A 323 10.78 -1.47 28.37
CA SER A 323 12.20 -1.22 28.60
C SER A 323 12.75 -0.17 27.62
N ASP A 324 13.56 0.77 28.14
CA ASP A 324 14.23 1.76 27.29
C ASP A 324 15.25 1.13 26.31
N ALA A 325 15.66 -0.12 26.55
CA ALA A 325 16.47 -0.92 25.64
C ALA A 325 15.69 -1.50 24.44
N ALA A 326 14.35 -1.54 24.52
CA ALA A 326 13.53 -2.05 23.43
C ALA A 326 13.31 -0.99 22.34
N PRO A 327 13.30 -1.37 21.05
CA PRO A 327 12.91 -0.44 19.98
C PRO A 327 11.47 0.04 20.20
N MET A 328 11.21 1.31 19.93
CA MET A 328 9.91 1.96 20.11
C MET A 328 8.87 1.53 19.06
N LEU A 329 9.33 1.01 17.94
CA LEU A 329 8.52 0.67 16.77
C LEU A 329 8.60 -0.84 16.47
N ASP A 330 7.53 -1.39 15.95
CA ASP A 330 7.47 -2.75 15.41
C ASP A 330 6.88 -2.77 13.99
N PRO A 331 7.36 -3.66 13.13
CA PRO A 331 6.74 -3.88 11.83
C PRO A 331 5.42 -4.62 11.98
N ALA A 332 4.37 -4.12 11.33
CA ALA A 332 3.08 -4.78 11.21
C ALA A 332 2.74 -4.96 9.71
N PHE A 333 2.44 -6.19 9.31
CA PHE A 333 1.98 -6.47 7.95
C PHE A 333 0.65 -5.76 7.69
N ASP A 334 0.54 -5.03 6.59
CA ASP A 334 -0.69 -4.33 6.20
C ASP A 334 -1.67 -5.28 5.49
N GLY A 335 -2.30 -6.16 6.24
CA GLY A 335 -3.37 -7.02 5.74
C GLY A 335 -4.66 -6.28 5.40
N SER A 336 -4.78 -5.00 5.75
CA SER A 336 -5.91 -4.16 5.36
C SER A 336 -5.76 -3.50 3.99
N ALA A 337 -4.57 -3.60 3.38
CA ALA A 337 -4.17 -2.86 2.19
C ALA A 337 -4.47 -1.35 2.31
N SER A 338 -4.22 -0.77 3.50
CA SER A 338 -4.50 0.65 3.82
C SER A 338 -5.89 1.09 3.37
N TRP A 339 -6.87 0.32 3.79
CA TRP A 339 -8.27 0.48 3.39
C TRP A 339 -8.48 0.28 1.89
N TRP A 340 -7.85 -0.81 1.38
CA TRP A 340 -8.00 -1.31 0.01
C TRP A 340 -7.33 -0.46 -1.09
N THR A 341 -6.60 0.59 -0.74
CA THR A 341 -5.93 1.45 -1.72
C THR A 341 -4.57 0.90 -2.14
N GLN A 342 -3.90 0.17 -1.25
CA GLN A 342 -2.53 -0.28 -1.47
C GLN A 342 -2.50 -1.57 -2.30
N GLY A 343 -1.57 -1.62 -3.27
CA GLY A 343 -1.33 -2.80 -4.10
C GLY A 343 0.12 -2.95 -4.54
N LEU A 344 0.89 -1.85 -4.59
CA LEU A 344 2.27 -1.85 -5.07
C LEU A 344 3.32 -1.67 -3.97
N GLY A 345 2.89 -1.79 -2.71
CA GLY A 345 3.73 -1.59 -1.54
C GLY A 345 3.90 -0.12 -1.17
N HIS A 346 3.86 0.15 0.14
CA HIS A 346 4.06 1.49 0.68
C HIS A 346 5.39 2.08 0.28
N GLY A 347 5.40 3.40 0.12
CA GLY A 347 6.62 4.14 -0.16
C GLY A 347 7.33 3.66 -1.43
N ASN A 348 6.63 3.24 -2.45
CA ASN A 348 7.21 2.75 -3.70
C ASN A 348 8.06 3.85 -4.35
N PRO A 349 9.39 3.67 -4.49
CA PRO A 349 10.28 4.74 -4.97
C PRO A 349 10.03 5.09 -6.44
N GLN A 350 9.57 4.13 -7.25
CA GLN A 350 9.25 4.38 -8.65
C GLN A 350 8.02 5.29 -8.76
N LEU A 351 6.95 5.01 -8.00
CA LEU A 351 5.76 5.86 -7.99
C LEU A 351 6.07 7.27 -7.45
N ALA A 352 6.88 7.35 -6.39
CA ALA A 352 7.30 8.64 -5.82
C ALA A 352 8.09 9.48 -6.84
N LEU A 353 9.01 8.87 -7.58
CA LEU A 353 9.79 9.53 -8.63
C LEU A 353 8.89 10.04 -9.76
N GLN A 354 7.90 9.24 -10.17
CA GLN A 354 6.97 9.62 -11.22
C GLN A 354 6.01 10.72 -10.76
N ALA A 355 5.60 10.71 -9.50
CA ALA A 355 4.85 11.82 -8.91
C ALA A 355 5.66 13.12 -8.93
N ALA A 356 6.94 13.07 -8.55
CA ALA A 356 7.85 14.22 -8.59
C ALA A 356 8.07 14.74 -10.02
N HIS A 357 8.21 13.83 -11.01
CA HIS A 357 8.32 14.20 -12.43
C HIS A 357 7.10 14.98 -12.91
N ALA A 358 5.89 14.47 -12.65
CA ALA A 358 4.67 15.13 -13.07
C ALA A 358 4.43 16.45 -12.31
N ALA A 359 4.79 16.51 -11.02
CA ALA A 359 4.74 17.72 -10.23
C ALA A 359 5.67 18.81 -10.79
N GLY A 360 6.88 18.42 -11.17
CA GLY A 360 7.85 19.36 -11.78
C GLY A 360 7.45 19.85 -13.17
N ARG A 361 6.74 19.00 -13.94
CA ARG A 361 6.35 19.34 -15.33
C ARG A 361 5.06 20.16 -15.39
N TYR A 362 4.05 19.82 -14.57
CA TYR A 362 2.70 20.40 -14.66
C TYR A 362 2.29 21.17 -13.40
N GLY A 363 2.75 20.74 -12.21
CA GLY A 363 2.11 21.16 -10.98
C GLY A 363 0.63 20.78 -11.01
N HIS A 364 -0.22 21.78 -11.20
CA HIS A 364 -1.64 21.61 -11.52
C HIS A 364 -2.02 22.50 -12.71
N VAL A 365 -2.81 21.97 -13.62
CA VAL A 365 -3.42 22.70 -14.73
C VAL A 365 -4.90 22.35 -14.80
N MET A 366 -5.72 23.33 -15.16
CA MET A 366 -7.17 23.12 -15.31
C MET A 366 -7.47 22.19 -16.48
N PHE A 367 -8.61 21.44 -16.39
CA PHE A 367 -8.98 20.44 -17.37
C PHE A 367 -10.23 20.80 -18.19
N ALA A 368 -11.07 21.72 -17.72
CA ALA A 368 -12.28 22.13 -18.43
C ALA A 368 -11.93 22.78 -19.78
N GLY A 369 -12.25 22.11 -20.89
CA GLY A 369 -11.93 22.55 -22.24
C GLY A 369 -10.44 22.48 -22.61
N ALA A 370 -9.63 21.80 -21.79
CA ALA A 370 -8.21 21.58 -21.99
C ALA A 370 -7.86 20.11 -21.76
N THR A 371 -6.67 19.69 -22.18
CA THR A 371 -6.17 18.34 -21.91
C THR A 371 -4.67 18.35 -21.68
N HIS A 372 -4.16 17.26 -21.12
CA HIS A 372 -2.73 17.02 -20.98
C HIS A 372 -2.43 15.51 -21.14
N GLU A 373 -1.21 15.22 -21.55
CA GLU A 373 -0.75 13.87 -21.88
C GLU A 373 -1.05 12.81 -20.79
N PRO A 374 -0.80 13.04 -19.48
CA PRO A 374 -1.10 12.05 -18.45
C PRO A 374 -2.56 11.63 -18.40
N ALA A 375 -3.51 12.56 -18.54
CA ALA A 375 -4.94 12.22 -18.54
C ALA A 375 -5.33 11.48 -19.81
N LEU A 376 -4.93 11.97 -20.98
CA LEU A 376 -5.25 11.30 -22.25
C LEU A 376 -4.74 9.85 -22.25
N LYS A 377 -3.47 9.62 -21.91
CA LYS A 377 -2.91 8.27 -21.82
C LYS A 377 -3.63 7.40 -20.79
N LEU A 378 -4.07 7.97 -19.67
CA LEU A 378 -4.82 7.21 -18.68
C LEU A 378 -6.19 6.80 -19.22
N ALA A 379 -6.89 7.69 -19.93
CA ALA A 379 -8.16 7.36 -20.58
C ALA A 379 -7.99 6.19 -21.57
N GLU A 380 -7.02 6.31 -22.47
CA GLU A 380 -6.70 5.28 -23.47
C GLU A 380 -6.37 3.93 -22.80
N ARG A 381 -5.52 3.95 -21.78
CA ARG A 381 -5.11 2.74 -21.03
C ARG A 381 -6.26 2.08 -20.29
N VAL A 382 -7.12 2.85 -19.67
CA VAL A 382 -8.30 2.32 -18.95
C VAL A 382 -9.27 1.71 -19.94
N LEU A 383 -9.60 2.41 -21.03
CA LEU A 383 -10.49 1.87 -22.07
C LEU A 383 -9.94 0.58 -22.68
N GLN A 384 -8.64 0.55 -23.00
CA GLN A 384 -7.99 -0.65 -23.51
C GLN A 384 -8.01 -1.80 -22.50
N GLY A 385 -7.70 -1.53 -21.22
CA GLY A 385 -7.63 -2.59 -20.20
C GLY A 385 -8.99 -3.15 -19.80
N LEU A 386 -10.07 -2.37 -19.92
CA LEU A 386 -11.42 -2.83 -19.65
C LEU A 386 -11.93 -3.81 -20.72
N GLU A 387 -11.38 -3.78 -21.92
CA GLU A 387 -11.79 -4.65 -23.05
C GLU A 387 -13.33 -4.66 -23.27
N ASN A 388 -13.98 -3.55 -22.95
CA ASN A 388 -15.43 -3.40 -23.03
C ASN A 388 -15.79 -2.53 -24.24
N PRO A 389 -16.38 -3.10 -25.31
CA PRO A 389 -16.66 -2.39 -26.55
C PRO A 389 -17.72 -1.30 -26.39
N ARG A 390 -18.49 -1.31 -25.30
CA ARG A 390 -19.52 -0.31 -25.02
C ARG A 390 -18.94 1.01 -24.52
N LEU A 391 -17.79 0.99 -23.84
CA LEU A 391 -17.22 2.13 -23.15
C LEU A 391 -16.34 2.99 -24.08
N SER A 392 -16.54 4.30 -24.08
CA SER A 392 -15.84 5.23 -24.97
C SER A 392 -15.39 6.54 -24.33
N LYS A 393 -15.96 6.94 -23.19
CA LYS A 393 -15.70 8.23 -22.54
C LYS A 393 -15.21 8.03 -21.11
N VAL A 394 -14.21 8.80 -20.69
CA VAL A 394 -13.65 8.76 -19.34
C VAL A 394 -13.83 10.09 -18.65
N PHE A 395 -14.43 10.08 -17.48
CA PHE A 395 -14.59 11.23 -16.59
C PHE A 395 -13.70 11.04 -15.36
N TYR A 396 -13.08 12.12 -14.87
CA TYR A 396 -12.11 12.09 -13.76
C TYR A 396 -12.68 12.71 -12.50
N THR A 397 -12.49 12.04 -11.37
CA THR A 397 -12.74 12.54 -10.03
C THR A 397 -11.60 12.15 -9.08
N ASP A 398 -11.72 12.43 -7.79
CA ASP A 398 -10.65 12.24 -6.81
C ASP A 398 -10.84 11.02 -5.89
N ASN A 399 -12.07 10.51 -5.76
CA ASN A 399 -12.38 9.34 -4.92
C ASN A 399 -13.55 8.53 -5.47
N GLY A 400 -13.69 7.29 -4.97
CA GLY A 400 -14.71 6.35 -5.45
C GLY A 400 -16.14 6.83 -5.25
N SER A 401 -16.45 7.48 -4.12
CA SER A 401 -17.80 7.97 -3.84
C SER A 401 -18.24 9.03 -4.85
N THR A 402 -17.36 10.00 -5.13
CA THR A 402 -17.63 11.04 -6.14
C THR A 402 -17.77 10.43 -7.54
N ALA A 403 -16.92 9.46 -7.89
CA ALA A 403 -16.99 8.78 -9.19
C ALA A 403 -18.29 7.99 -9.35
N THR A 404 -18.73 7.29 -8.31
CA THR A 404 -19.99 6.56 -8.31
C THR A 404 -21.17 7.52 -8.42
N GLU A 405 -21.16 8.64 -7.69
CA GLU A 405 -22.21 9.65 -7.79
C GLU A 405 -22.31 10.23 -9.21
N VAL A 406 -21.16 10.47 -9.87
CA VAL A 406 -21.13 10.87 -11.29
C VAL A 406 -21.76 9.81 -12.18
N GLY A 407 -21.41 8.53 -11.98
CA GLY A 407 -21.99 7.42 -12.73
C GLY A 407 -23.50 7.30 -12.56
N ILE A 408 -24.01 7.48 -11.34
CA ILE A 408 -25.46 7.51 -11.06
C ILE A 408 -26.14 8.68 -11.79
N LYS A 409 -25.56 9.89 -11.75
CA LYS A 409 -26.06 11.05 -12.51
C LYS A 409 -26.11 10.74 -14.00
N MET A 410 -25.08 10.06 -14.55
CA MET A 410 -25.03 9.65 -15.94
C MET A 410 -26.15 8.67 -16.28
N GLY A 411 -26.32 7.60 -15.51
CA GLY A 411 -27.32 6.57 -15.73
C GLY A 411 -28.74 7.09 -15.60
N VAL A 412 -29.03 7.80 -14.51
CA VAL A 412 -30.38 8.39 -14.27
C VAL A 412 -30.76 9.38 -15.37
N ARG A 413 -29.85 10.26 -15.79
CA ARG A 413 -30.12 11.21 -16.88
C ARG A 413 -30.40 10.49 -18.20
N ALA A 414 -29.62 9.46 -18.53
CA ALA A 414 -29.81 8.69 -19.75
C ALA A 414 -31.16 7.97 -19.77
N ALA A 415 -31.57 7.36 -18.67
CA ALA A 415 -32.86 6.71 -18.54
C ALA A 415 -34.00 7.73 -18.60
N CYS A 416 -33.91 8.87 -17.92
CA CYS A 416 -34.90 9.93 -17.99
C CYS A 416 -35.11 10.42 -19.43
N LYS A 417 -34.02 10.62 -20.18
CA LYS A 417 -34.11 11.05 -21.58
C LYS A 417 -34.74 9.95 -22.45
N HIS A 418 -34.39 8.69 -22.23
CA HIS A 418 -34.94 7.54 -22.95
C HIS A 418 -36.44 7.37 -22.73
N TYR A 419 -36.90 7.49 -21.49
CA TYR A 419 -38.31 7.28 -21.15
C TYR A 419 -39.15 8.55 -21.16
N GLY A 420 -38.57 9.73 -21.43
CA GLY A 420 -39.28 11.01 -21.41
C GLY A 420 -39.68 11.47 -19.99
N TRP A 421 -38.95 11.04 -18.96
CA TRP A 421 -39.21 11.41 -17.56
C TRP A 421 -38.56 12.75 -17.21
N ASP A 422 -39.25 13.52 -16.39
CA ASP A 422 -38.67 14.74 -15.77
C ASP A 422 -38.06 14.38 -14.42
N GLY A 423 -36.78 14.05 -14.43
CA GLY A 423 -36.04 13.64 -13.19
C GLY A 423 -35.96 14.74 -12.12
N ALA A 424 -36.32 15.99 -12.43
CA ALA A 424 -36.41 17.03 -11.43
C ALA A 424 -37.75 17.01 -10.65
N LYS A 425 -38.78 16.45 -11.27
CA LYS A 425 -40.17 16.41 -10.69
C LYS A 425 -40.54 14.99 -10.24
N GLU A 426 -39.93 13.99 -10.82
CA GLU A 426 -40.31 12.60 -10.61
C GLU A 426 -39.26 11.90 -9.75
N ALA A 427 -39.71 11.01 -8.86
CA ALA A 427 -38.82 10.20 -8.04
C ALA A 427 -38.25 9.03 -8.88
N VAL A 428 -37.03 9.20 -9.37
CA VAL A 428 -36.31 8.16 -10.09
C VAL A 428 -35.26 7.57 -9.17
N GLY A 429 -35.36 6.26 -8.89
CA GLY A 429 -34.45 5.52 -8.04
C GLY A 429 -33.40 4.73 -8.83
N VAL A 430 -32.66 3.89 -8.13
CA VAL A 430 -31.74 2.91 -8.72
C VAL A 430 -32.12 1.50 -8.29
N LEU A 431 -31.71 0.50 -9.09
CA LEU A 431 -31.72 -0.89 -8.71
C LEU A 431 -30.33 -1.26 -8.17
N GLY A 432 -30.26 -2.07 -7.13
CA GLY A 432 -29.01 -2.51 -6.53
C GLY A 432 -29.11 -3.85 -5.84
N LEU A 433 -28.12 -4.22 -5.05
CA LEU A 433 -28.07 -5.43 -4.24
C LEU A 433 -28.09 -5.07 -2.76
N LYS A 434 -28.75 -5.86 -1.92
CA LYS A 434 -28.70 -5.69 -0.46
C LYS A 434 -27.24 -5.75 0.05
N GLY A 435 -26.92 -4.96 1.05
CA GLY A 435 -25.57 -4.89 1.58
C GLY A 435 -24.54 -4.19 0.69
N SER A 436 -24.95 -3.55 -0.42
CA SER A 436 -24.02 -2.78 -1.25
C SER A 436 -23.58 -1.48 -0.56
N TYR A 437 -22.39 -1.01 -0.93
CA TYR A 437 -21.83 0.27 -0.47
C TYR A 437 -21.15 0.98 -1.64
N HIS A 438 -21.59 2.20 -1.91
CA HIS A 438 -21.15 2.97 -3.07
C HIS A 438 -20.45 4.27 -2.72
N GLY A 439 -20.33 4.60 -1.44
CA GLY A 439 -19.64 5.78 -0.93
C GLY A 439 -20.49 6.61 0.02
N ASP A 440 -19.91 7.70 0.55
CA ASP A 440 -20.49 8.50 1.62
C ASP A 440 -21.01 9.88 1.15
N THR A 441 -20.80 10.26 -0.12
CA THR A 441 -21.51 11.41 -0.69
C THR A 441 -23.00 11.08 -0.82
N ILE A 442 -23.86 12.06 -0.66
CA ILE A 442 -25.33 11.82 -0.54
C ILE A 442 -25.88 11.05 -1.75
N GLY A 443 -25.46 11.40 -2.96
CA GLY A 443 -25.95 10.69 -4.17
C GLY A 443 -25.49 9.22 -4.25
N ALA A 444 -24.26 8.93 -3.83
CA ALA A 444 -23.75 7.56 -3.76
C ALA A 444 -24.39 6.79 -2.59
N MET A 445 -24.54 7.45 -1.44
CA MET A 445 -25.17 6.86 -0.24
C MET A 445 -26.63 6.47 -0.48
N ASP A 446 -27.38 7.32 -1.17
CA ASP A 446 -28.79 7.10 -1.53
C ASP A 446 -29.00 5.89 -2.46
N ALA A 447 -27.94 5.43 -3.13
CA ALA A 447 -27.96 4.22 -3.96
C ALA A 447 -27.80 2.92 -3.17
N SER A 448 -27.51 2.99 -1.88
CA SER A 448 -27.40 1.84 -0.97
C SER A 448 -28.63 1.74 -0.08
N GLU A 449 -28.99 0.50 0.32
CA GLU A 449 -30.13 0.28 1.25
C GLU A 449 -29.88 0.89 2.63
N PRO A 450 -30.95 1.12 3.44
CA PRO A 450 -30.78 1.55 4.81
C PRO A 450 -29.93 0.56 5.62
N CYS A 451 -28.86 1.07 6.24
CA CYS A 451 -27.94 0.26 7.03
C CYS A 451 -27.26 1.13 8.11
N VAL A 452 -26.42 0.49 8.92
CA VAL A 452 -25.70 1.17 10.03
C VAL A 452 -24.84 2.36 9.60
N PHE A 453 -24.50 2.48 8.33
CA PHE A 453 -23.66 3.57 7.80
C PHE A 453 -24.45 4.79 7.35
N ASN A 454 -25.75 4.65 7.03
CA ASN A 454 -26.53 5.71 6.41
C ASN A 454 -27.86 6.04 7.11
N GLU A 455 -28.44 5.10 7.88
CA GLU A 455 -29.75 5.27 8.53
C GLU A 455 -29.86 6.47 9.50
N LYS A 456 -28.72 6.95 10.02
CA LYS A 456 -28.62 8.12 10.91
C LYS A 456 -28.15 9.39 10.20
N VAL A 457 -28.02 9.38 8.88
CA VAL A 457 -27.69 10.56 8.09
C VAL A 457 -28.98 11.28 7.69
N ASP A 458 -29.20 12.50 8.16
CA ASP A 458 -30.48 13.22 8.02
C ASP A 458 -30.92 13.46 6.58
N TRP A 459 -30.00 13.57 5.62
CA TRP A 459 -30.27 13.76 4.19
C TRP A 459 -30.46 12.45 3.42
N TYR A 460 -30.08 11.32 3.98
CA TYR A 460 -30.26 10.03 3.35
C TYR A 460 -31.76 9.72 3.15
N ARG A 461 -32.12 9.21 1.97
CA ARG A 461 -33.49 8.85 1.59
C ARG A 461 -33.66 7.42 1.12
N GLY A 462 -32.58 6.75 0.74
CA GLY A 462 -32.62 5.40 0.19
C GLY A 462 -33.40 5.35 -1.12
N ARG A 463 -32.87 5.93 -2.17
CA ARG A 463 -33.53 6.08 -3.48
C ARG A 463 -33.31 4.85 -4.36
N GLY A 464 -33.85 3.71 -3.96
CA GLY A 464 -33.63 2.49 -4.73
C GLY A 464 -34.50 1.33 -4.34
N TYR A 465 -34.24 0.22 -5.00
CA TYR A 465 -34.67 -1.12 -4.62
C TYR A 465 -33.46 -2.04 -4.66
N TRP A 466 -33.30 -2.90 -3.67
CA TRP A 466 -32.16 -3.77 -3.51
C TRP A 466 -32.61 -5.22 -3.48
N PHE A 467 -32.09 -5.99 -4.45
CA PHE A 467 -32.44 -7.40 -4.61
C PHE A 467 -31.73 -8.25 -3.54
N ASP A 468 -32.41 -9.30 -3.09
CA ASP A 468 -31.80 -10.45 -2.45
C ASP A 468 -31.08 -11.29 -3.53
N TYR A 469 -30.07 -12.05 -3.10
CA TYR A 469 -29.20 -12.80 -4.02
C TYR A 469 -28.57 -14.02 -3.35
N PRO A 470 -28.26 -15.09 -4.12
CA PRO A 470 -27.47 -16.20 -3.63
C PRO A 470 -26.01 -15.81 -3.47
N THR A 471 -25.32 -16.43 -2.53
CA THR A 471 -23.91 -16.20 -2.23
C THR A 471 -23.10 -17.47 -2.49
N PHE A 472 -21.86 -17.33 -2.96
CA PHE A 472 -20.95 -18.45 -2.99
C PHE A 472 -19.91 -18.39 -1.89
N LYS A 473 -19.50 -19.55 -1.38
CA LYS A 473 -18.57 -19.67 -0.25
C LYS A 473 -17.95 -21.06 -0.18
N LEU A 474 -16.80 -21.15 0.45
CA LEU A 474 -16.17 -22.40 0.86
C LEU A 474 -16.55 -22.72 2.29
N LYS A 475 -17.32 -23.77 2.51
CA LYS A 475 -17.81 -24.21 3.81
C LYS A 475 -17.49 -25.69 4.01
N GLU A 476 -16.86 -26.03 5.12
CA GLU A 476 -16.49 -27.40 5.48
C GLU A 476 -15.76 -28.17 4.36
N GLY A 477 -14.87 -27.49 3.65
CA GLY A 477 -14.09 -28.04 2.53
C GLY A 477 -14.84 -28.17 1.20
N ARG A 478 -16.06 -27.63 1.08
CA ARG A 478 -16.88 -27.69 -0.14
C ARG A 478 -17.26 -26.31 -0.63
N TRP A 479 -17.15 -26.10 -1.92
CA TRP A 479 -17.68 -24.91 -2.55
C TRP A 479 -19.19 -25.04 -2.70
N ILE A 480 -19.92 -24.02 -2.28
CA ILE A 480 -21.38 -23.99 -2.35
C ILE A 480 -21.86 -22.65 -2.90
N VAL A 481 -23.01 -22.68 -3.56
CA VAL A 481 -23.88 -21.51 -3.80
C VAL A 481 -25.13 -21.70 -2.95
N GLU A 482 -25.39 -20.75 -2.06
CA GLU A 482 -26.44 -20.83 -1.06
C GLU A 482 -27.43 -19.68 -1.25
N PRO A 483 -28.75 -19.94 -1.35
CA PRO A 483 -29.77 -18.89 -1.38
C PRO A 483 -29.85 -18.15 -0.03
N PRO A 484 -30.45 -16.95 0.01
CA PRO A 484 -30.86 -16.34 1.26
C PRO A 484 -31.80 -17.27 2.02
N ALA A 485 -31.73 -17.28 3.35
CA ALA A 485 -32.57 -18.14 4.19
C ALA A 485 -34.06 -17.92 3.91
N GLY A 486 -34.79 -18.99 3.62
CA GLY A 486 -36.22 -18.97 3.34
C GLY A 486 -36.61 -18.51 1.91
N MET A 487 -35.61 -18.43 1.00
CA MET A 487 -35.82 -18.07 -0.40
C MET A 487 -35.44 -19.19 -1.37
N GLU A 488 -35.55 -20.44 -0.92
CA GLU A 488 -35.24 -21.62 -1.75
C GLU A 488 -36.25 -21.80 -2.90
N GLU A 489 -37.46 -21.25 -2.77
CA GLU A 489 -38.45 -21.26 -3.87
C GLU A 489 -38.04 -20.33 -5.00
N GLU A 490 -37.42 -19.16 -4.68
CA GLU A 490 -37.00 -18.18 -5.68
C GLU A 490 -35.64 -18.53 -6.31
N PHE A 491 -34.71 -19.09 -5.53
CA PHE A 491 -33.32 -19.28 -5.98
C PHE A 491 -32.90 -20.74 -6.15
N GLY A 492 -33.74 -21.68 -5.74
CA GLY A 492 -33.42 -23.11 -5.73
C GLY A 492 -32.67 -23.53 -4.45
N PRO A 493 -32.39 -24.84 -4.28
CA PRO A 493 -31.68 -25.37 -3.13
C PRO A 493 -30.19 -25.03 -3.21
N VAL A 494 -29.48 -25.24 -2.08
CA VAL A 494 -28.01 -25.14 -2.02
C VAL A 494 -27.38 -26.01 -3.10
N GLN A 495 -26.50 -25.39 -3.90
CA GLN A 495 -25.73 -26.07 -4.95
C GLN A 495 -24.32 -26.35 -4.44
N HIS A 496 -23.78 -27.53 -4.80
CA HIS A 496 -22.44 -27.97 -4.41
C HIS A 496 -21.54 -28.07 -5.65
N PHE A 497 -20.30 -27.58 -5.51
CA PHE A 497 -19.31 -27.57 -6.59
C PHE A 497 -18.00 -28.20 -6.10
N ALA A 498 -17.26 -28.85 -6.99
CA ALA A 498 -15.98 -29.45 -6.68
C ALA A 498 -14.88 -28.40 -6.55
N GLU A 499 -14.88 -27.40 -7.42
CA GLU A 499 -13.89 -26.34 -7.49
C GLU A 499 -14.56 -24.96 -7.59
N GLN A 500 -13.82 -23.91 -7.25
CA GLN A 500 -14.29 -22.53 -7.40
C GLN A 500 -14.57 -22.18 -8.88
N ASP A 501 -13.75 -22.69 -9.78
CA ASP A 501 -13.89 -22.48 -11.22
C ASP A 501 -15.27 -22.93 -11.73
N ASP A 502 -15.83 -24.01 -11.18
CA ASP A 502 -17.15 -24.54 -11.59
C ASP A 502 -18.28 -23.53 -11.31
N ILE A 503 -18.14 -22.69 -10.27
CA ILE A 503 -19.12 -21.64 -9.95
C ILE A 503 -19.12 -20.55 -11.04
N PHE A 504 -17.95 -20.26 -11.61
CA PHE A 504 -17.75 -19.22 -12.61
C PHE A 504 -17.82 -19.74 -14.06
N ASP A 505 -18.04 -21.05 -14.24
CA ASP A 505 -18.37 -21.61 -15.57
C ASP A 505 -19.84 -21.33 -15.91
N LEU A 506 -20.10 -20.06 -16.25
CA LEU A 506 -21.44 -19.54 -16.46
C LEU A 506 -22.13 -20.12 -17.74
N GLU A 507 -21.35 -20.71 -18.63
CA GLU A 507 -21.89 -21.37 -19.84
C GLU A 507 -22.42 -22.77 -19.50
N THR A 508 -21.65 -23.54 -18.70
CA THR A 508 -22.06 -24.88 -18.26
C THR A 508 -23.16 -24.85 -17.21
N ARG A 509 -23.16 -23.85 -16.34
CA ARG A 509 -24.20 -23.67 -15.31
C ARG A 509 -25.56 -23.34 -15.89
N ALA A 510 -25.65 -23.09 -17.17
CA ALA A 510 -26.84 -22.72 -17.94
C ALA A 510 -27.64 -21.54 -17.30
N GLU A 511 -28.47 -20.91 -18.09
CA GLU A 511 -29.39 -19.88 -17.57
C GLU A 511 -30.26 -20.48 -16.47
N SER A 512 -30.37 -19.78 -15.33
CA SER A 512 -31.29 -20.16 -14.27
C SER A 512 -32.65 -19.51 -14.53
N PRO A 513 -33.63 -20.22 -15.02
CA PRO A 513 -34.98 -19.68 -15.23
C PRO A 513 -35.55 -19.11 -13.92
N GLN A 514 -35.16 -19.67 -12.80
CA GLN A 514 -35.60 -19.21 -11.46
C GLN A 514 -35.06 -17.82 -11.14
N TYR A 515 -33.78 -17.55 -11.43
CA TYR A 515 -33.19 -16.21 -11.18
C TYR A 515 -33.87 -15.15 -12.04
N GLU A 516 -34.06 -15.44 -13.33
CA GLU A 516 -34.72 -14.50 -14.23
C GLU A 516 -36.19 -14.30 -13.85
N ALA A 517 -36.91 -15.36 -13.52
CA ALA A 517 -38.31 -15.26 -13.08
C ALA A 517 -38.48 -14.45 -11.79
N TYR A 518 -37.57 -14.64 -10.79
CA TYR A 518 -37.56 -13.82 -9.58
C TYR A 518 -37.37 -12.36 -9.90
N ILE A 519 -36.36 -12.04 -10.75
CA ILE A 519 -36.03 -10.65 -11.13
C ILE A 519 -37.21 -10.03 -11.89
N GLU A 520 -37.77 -10.72 -12.90
CA GLU A 520 -38.87 -10.22 -13.70
C GLU A 520 -40.15 -10.02 -12.87
N LYS A 521 -40.52 -10.98 -12.01
CA LYS A 521 -41.64 -10.87 -11.10
C LYS A 521 -41.48 -9.65 -10.14
N THR A 522 -40.25 -9.43 -9.64
CA THR A 522 -39.95 -8.31 -8.79
C THR A 522 -40.08 -6.98 -9.54
N LEU A 523 -39.54 -6.90 -10.76
CA LEU A 523 -39.65 -5.72 -11.61
C LEU A 523 -41.12 -5.44 -12.01
N ASP A 524 -41.87 -6.46 -12.31
CA ASP A 524 -43.29 -6.32 -12.64
C ASP A 524 -44.07 -5.68 -11.49
N LYS A 525 -43.85 -6.17 -10.25
CA LYS A 525 -44.43 -5.54 -9.07
C LYS A 525 -44.04 -4.10 -8.92
N LEU A 526 -42.75 -3.80 -8.97
CA LEU A 526 -42.22 -2.46 -8.73
C LEU A 526 -42.63 -1.44 -9.81
N VAL A 527 -42.61 -1.86 -11.08
CA VAL A 527 -42.83 -0.94 -12.22
C VAL A 527 -44.31 -0.89 -12.61
N LYS A 528 -44.96 -2.08 -12.78
CA LYS A 528 -46.32 -2.14 -13.29
C LYS A 528 -47.39 -1.96 -12.20
N GLU A 529 -47.14 -2.48 -10.97
CA GLU A 529 -48.10 -2.39 -9.88
C GLU A 529 -47.86 -1.12 -9.01
N ASP A 530 -46.59 -0.93 -8.57
CA ASP A 530 -46.23 0.19 -7.67
C ASP A 530 -45.92 1.51 -8.45
N GLY A 531 -45.80 1.44 -9.78
CA GLY A 531 -45.52 2.61 -10.64
C GLY A 531 -44.14 3.26 -10.42
N ARG A 532 -43.18 2.53 -9.84
CA ARG A 532 -41.86 3.06 -9.53
C ARG A 532 -40.99 3.21 -10.79
N LYS A 533 -40.18 4.28 -10.79
CA LYS A 533 -39.22 4.58 -11.88
C LYS A 533 -37.80 4.36 -11.41
N PHE A 534 -36.99 3.77 -12.30
CA PHE A 534 -35.58 3.48 -12.03
C PHE A 534 -34.69 4.01 -13.16
N GLY A 535 -33.52 4.54 -12.83
CA GLY A 535 -32.61 5.16 -13.77
C GLY A 535 -31.34 4.37 -14.09
N ALA A 536 -30.97 3.41 -13.26
CA ALA A 536 -29.83 2.54 -13.51
C ALA A 536 -29.87 1.30 -12.61
N LEU A 537 -29.20 0.22 -13.03
CA LEU A 537 -28.75 -0.83 -12.14
C LEU A 537 -27.32 -0.48 -11.69
N VAL A 538 -27.09 -0.42 -10.38
CA VAL A 538 -25.78 -0.16 -9.77
C VAL A 538 -25.38 -1.35 -8.92
N MET A 539 -24.24 -1.98 -9.20
CA MET A 539 -23.77 -3.12 -8.40
C MET A 539 -22.25 -3.23 -8.36
N GLU A 540 -21.73 -3.74 -7.25
CA GLU A 540 -20.33 -4.19 -7.13
C GLU A 540 -20.24 -5.59 -7.76
N PRO A 541 -19.43 -5.82 -8.82
CA PRO A 541 -19.34 -7.14 -9.45
C PRO A 541 -18.56 -8.11 -8.56
N VAL A 542 -19.08 -9.33 -8.38
CA VAL A 542 -18.53 -10.48 -7.67
C VAL A 542 -18.52 -10.31 -6.15
N VAL A 543 -18.00 -9.18 -5.63
CA VAL A 543 -17.78 -8.99 -4.18
C VAL A 543 -18.35 -7.66 -3.74
N LEU A 544 -19.27 -7.70 -2.80
CA LEU A 544 -19.69 -6.54 -2.03
C LEU A 544 -18.66 -6.28 -0.94
N GLY A 545 -17.74 -5.34 -1.19
CA GLY A 545 -16.57 -5.13 -0.34
C GLY A 545 -16.92 -4.64 1.04
N ALA A 546 -17.38 -3.41 1.17
CA ALA A 546 -17.74 -2.79 2.45
C ALA A 546 -19.00 -3.40 3.05
N GLY A 547 -19.85 -4.01 2.28
CA GLY A 547 -21.05 -4.71 2.72
C GLY A 547 -20.80 -5.96 3.57
N GLY A 548 -19.55 -6.38 3.75
CA GLY A 548 -19.20 -7.53 4.57
C GLY A 548 -18.30 -8.55 3.88
N MET A 549 -17.63 -8.18 2.80
CA MET A 549 -16.87 -9.11 1.94
C MET A 549 -17.76 -10.26 1.46
N ILE A 550 -18.96 -9.94 0.98
CA ILE A 550 -19.95 -10.91 0.53
C ILE A 550 -19.67 -11.26 -0.93
N PHE A 551 -19.53 -12.55 -1.20
CA PHE A 551 -19.29 -13.07 -2.54
C PHE A 551 -20.62 -13.50 -3.17
N VAL A 552 -21.09 -12.73 -4.13
CA VAL A 552 -22.38 -12.93 -4.80
C VAL A 552 -22.25 -13.96 -5.91
N ASP A 553 -23.25 -14.83 -6.08
CA ASP A 553 -23.27 -15.77 -7.20
C ASP A 553 -23.15 -15.02 -8.54
N PRO A 554 -22.08 -15.26 -9.33
CA PRO A 554 -21.84 -14.55 -10.58
C PRO A 554 -22.97 -14.81 -11.62
N LEU A 555 -23.61 -15.97 -11.58
CA LEU A 555 -24.73 -16.28 -12.46
C LEU A 555 -25.95 -15.38 -12.16
N PHE A 556 -26.22 -15.12 -10.88
CA PHE A 556 -27.29 -14.20 -10.49
C PHE A 556 -27.01 -12.77 -10.96
N GLN A 557 -25.78 -12.27 -10.75
CA GLN A 557 -25.41 -10.91 -11.22
C GLN A 557 -25.49 -10.80 -12.74
N ARG A 558 -25.06 -11.82 -13.48
CA ARG A 558 -25.20 -11.89 -14.95
C ARG A 558 -26.69 -11.84 -15.35
N SER A 559 -27.54 -12.64 -14.72
CA SER A 559 -28.97 -12.68 -14.98
C SER A 559 -29.62 -11.33 -14.68
N LEU A 560 -29.30 -10.72 -13.54
CA LEU A 560 -29.84 -9.40 -13.16
C LEU A 560 -29.48 -8.34 -14.21
N ALA A 561 -28.21 -8.25 -14.62
CA ALA A 561 -27.77 -7.30 -15.63
C ALA A 561 -28.48 -7.54 -16.99
N ARG A 562 -28.61 -8.78 -17.41
CA ARG A 562 -29.28 -9.13 -18.67
C ARG A 562 -30.79 -8.83 -18.65
N VAL A 563 -31.45 -9.16 -17.55
CA VAL A 563 -32.91 -8.87 -17.43
C VAL A 563 -33.13 -7.37 -17.39
N VAL A 564 -32.43 -6.62 -16.52
CA VAL A 564 -32.59 -5.17 -16.41
C VAL A 564 -32.32 -4.44 -17.73
N ARG A 565 -31.37 -4.93 -18.53
CA ARG A 565 -31.04 -4.32 -19.83
C ARG A 565 -32.13 -4.53 -20.88
N ARG A 566 -32.94 -5.60 -20.80
CA ARG A 566 -34.03 -5.92 -21.75
C ARG A 566 -35.44 -5.58 -21.26
N TYR A 567 -35.63 -5.41 -19.94
CA TYR A 567 -36.94 -5.17 -19.36
C TYR A 567 -37.46 -3.78 -19.74
N ASN A 568 -38.76 -3.68 -20.01
CA ASN A 568 -39.41 -2.42 -20.36
C ASN A 568 -39.85 -1.66 -19.09
N PHE A 569 -39.17 -0.59 -18.75
CA PHE A 569 -39.48 0.28 -17.62
C PHE A 569 -40.46 1.40 -17.96
N ALA A 570 -41.03 1.45 -19.16
CA ALA A 570 -42.03 2.44 -19.53
C ALA A 570 -43.22 2.39 -18.58
N THR A 571 -43.63 3.54 -18.07
CA THR A 571 -44.85 3.72 -17.29
C THR A 571 -45.96 4.27 -18.18
N SER A 572 -47.23 4.21 -17.74
CA SER A 572 -48.38 4.70 -18.51
C SER A 572 -48.15 6.14 -18.99
N GLY A 573 -48.19 6.37 -20.29
CA GLY A 573 -47.98 7.66 -20.94
C GLY A 573 -46.52 7.97 -21.34
N SER A 574 -45.56 7.11 -21.10
CA SER A 574 -44.20 7.24 -21.64
C SER A 574 -44.08 6.56 -22.99
N ALA A 575 -43.37 7.22 -23.93
CA ALA A 575 -42.99 6.64 -25.21
C ALA A 575 -41.47 6.57 -25.27
N PRO A 576 -40.86 5.38 -25.09
CA PRO A 576 -39.40 5.27 -25.07
C PRO A 576 -38.78 5.74 -26.38
N GLN A 577 -37.79 6.63 -26.28
CA GLN A 577 -36.98 7.05 -27.43
C GLN A 577 -36.00 5.94 -27.79
N LYS A 578 -35.90 5.64 -29.09
CA LYS A 578 -34.94 4.64 -29.57
C LYS A 578 -33.51 5.13 -29.31
N ILE A 579 -32.74 4.31 -28.62
CA ILE A 579 -31.28 4.50 -28.50
C ILE A 579 -30.66 3.82 -29.72
N GLU A 580 -29.93 4.58 -30.52
CA GLU A 580 -29.28 4.08 -31.71
C GLU A 580 -27.86 3.58 -31.39
N GLY A 581 -27.40 2.59 -32.16
CA GLY A 581 -26.05 2.03 -32.08
C GLY A 581 -26.03 0.55 -31.74
N GLU A 582 -24.93 -0.09 -32.04
CA GLU A 582 -24.72 -1.54 -31.85
C GLU A 582 -24.83 -1.95 -30.37
N HIS A 583 -24.48 -1.04 -29.47
CA HIS A 583 -24.46 -1.25 -28.01
C HIS A 583 -25.62 -0.56 -27.31
N ALA A 584 -26.76 -0.37 -27.98
CA ALA A 584 -27.97 0.20 -27.36
C ALA A 584 -28.48 -0.69 -26.20
N TRP A 585 -29.21 -0.09 -25.31
CA TRP A 585 -30.00 -0.78 -24.27
C TRP A 585 -31.46 -0.36 -24.39
N THR A 586 -32.37 -1.26 -24.05
CA THR A 586 -33.84 -1.03 -24.15
C THR A 586 -34.49 -0.89 -22.77
N GLY A 587 -33.84 -1.41 -21.71
CA GLY A 587 -34.27 -1.28 -20.32
C GLY A 587 -33.55 -0.15 -19.62
N LEU A 588 -32.62 -0.46 -18.70
CA LEU A 588 -31.80 0.53 -18.01
C LEU A 588 -30.30 0.35 -18.29
N PRO A 589 -29.52 1.43 -18.17
CA PRO A 589 -28.08 1.32 -18.10
C PRO A 589 -27.62 0.46 -16.94
N VAL A 590 -26.60 -0.35 -17.19
CA VAL A 590 -25.93 -1.16 -16.16
C VAL A 590 -24.62 -0.49 -15.76
N MET A 591 -24.49 -0.19 -14.49
CA MET A 591 -23.31 0.41 -13.90
C MET A 591 -22.62 -0.57 -12.96
N PHE A 592 -21.32 -0.81 -13.17
CA PHE A 592 -20.48 -1.57 -12.26
C PHE A 592 -19.60 -0.66 -11.42
N ASP A 593 -19.76 -0.78 -10.11
CA ASP A 593 -18.87 -0.17 -9.14
C ASP A 593 -17.68 -1.10 -8.88
N GLU A 594 -16.61 -0.89 -9.62
CA GLU A 594 -15.35 -1.63 -9.49
C GLU A 594 -14.32 -0.88 -8.63
N VAL A 595 -14.75 0.05 -7.80
CA VAL A 595 -13.88 0.82 -6.89
C VAL A 595 -13.06 -0.11 -5.99
N PHE A 596 -13.67 -1.21 -5.51
CA PHE A 596 -12.97 -2.22 -4.73
C PHE A 596 -12.45 -3.37 -5.60
N THR A 597 -13.27 -3.92 -6.47
CA THR A 597 -13.05 -5.20 -7.15
C THR A 597 -12.17 -5.11 -8.38
N GLY A 598 -12.06 -3.94 -8.99
CA GLY A 598 -11.34 -3.73 -10.24
C GLY A 598 -9.81 -3.66 -10.11
N LEU A 599 -9.16 -3.47 -11.24
CA LEU A 599 -7.73 -3.19 -11.38
C LEU A 599 -6.85 -4.26 -10.71
N TYR A 600 -7.12 -5.53 -11.05
CA TYR A 600 -6.41 -6.71 -10.56
C TYR A 600 -6.65 -7.08 -9.08
N ARG A 601 -7.54 -6.40 -8.35
CA ARG A 601 -7.85 -6.77 -6.96
C ARG A 601 -8.28 -8.24 -6.85
N LEU A 602 -9.14 -8.69 -7.75
CA LEU A 602 -9.61 -10.07 -7.86
C LEU A 602 -8.81 -10.91 -8.86
N GLY A 603 -7.67 -10.42 -9.36
CA GLY A 603 -6.80 -11.15 -10.28
C GLY A 603 -7.00 -10.85 -11.75
N ARG A 604 -8.02 -10.06 -12.14
CA ARG A 604 -8.28 -9.57 -13.50
C ARG A 604 -8.35 -8.04 -13.53
N PHE A 605 -8.12 -7.43 -14.69
CA PHE A 605 -8.18 -5.96 -14.83
C PHE A 605 -9.56 -5.42 -14.47
N SER A 606 -10.61 -6.04 -15.01
CA SER A 606 -12.01 -5.74 -14.69
C SER A 606 -12.71 -6.98 -14.15
N SER A 607 -13.50 -6.80 -13.11
CA SER A 607 -14.33 -7.86 -12.54
C SER A 607 -15.58 -8.15 -13.38
N ALA A 608 -15.93 -7.29 -14.34
CA ALA A 608 -16.96 -7.55 -15.33
C ALA A 608 -16.70 -8.84 -16.12
N SER A 609 -15.41 -9.17 -16.36
CA SER A 609 -14.99 -10.38 -17.07
C SER A 609 -15.36 -11.69 -16.35
N PHE A 610 -15.63 -11.66 -15.04
CA PHE A 610 -16.14 -12.83 -14.30
C PHE A 610 -17.62 -13.09 -14.56
N LEU A 611 -18.37 -12.07 -14.98
CA LEU A 611 -19.81 -12.13 -15.19
C LEU A 611 -20.17 -12.31 -16.68
N ASP A 612 -19.19 -12.20 -17.57
CA ASP A 612 -19.43 -12.13 -19.03
C ASP A 612 -20.53 -11.09 -19.37
N VAL A 613 -20.40 -9.90 -18.77
CA VAL A 613 -21.30 -8.76 -19.00
C VAL A 613 -20.48 -7.49 -19.15
N HIS A 614 -20.75 -6.75 -20.22
CA HIS A 614 -20.17 -5.44 -20.45
C HIS A 614 -21.08 -4.33 -19.89
N PRO A 615 -20.70 -3.64 -18.80
CA PRO A 615 -21.48 -2.53 -18.26
C PRO A 615 -21.51 -1.33 -19.22
N ASP A 616 -22.50 -0.47 -19.06
CA ASP A 616 -22.63 0.81 -19.77
C ASP A 616 -21.87 1.94 -19.05
N ILE A 617 -21.65 1.75 -17.75
CA ILE A 617 -20.85 2.64 -16.90
C ILE A 617 -19.98 1.76 -15.98
N SER A 618 -18.71 2.12 -15.83
CA SER A 618 -17.78 1.44 -14.92
C SER A 618 -16.99 2.46 -14.10
N VAL A 619 -16.81 2.19 -12.81
CA VAL A 619 -16.15 3.11 -11.86
C VAL A 619 -14.92 2.48 -11.25
N HIS A 620 -13.79 3.18 -11.26
CA HIS A 620 -12.51 2.70 -10.73
C HIS A 620 -11.82 3.75 -9.87
N ALA A 621 -11.20 3.30 -8.76
CA ALA A 621 -10.46 4.13 -7.83
C ALA A 621 -9.36 3.31 -7.11
N LYS A 622 -9.01 3.64 -5.90
CA LYS A 622 -8.13 2.87 -4.98
C LYS A 622 -6.83 2.40 -5.63
N LEU A 623 -6.77 1.18 -6.16
CA LEU A 623 -5.60 0.63 -6.84
C LEU A 623 -5.14 1.43 -8.06
N LEU A 624 -6.00 2.29 -8.59
CA LEU A 624 -5.71 3.10 -9.77
C LEU A 624 -4.34 3.81 -9.68
N THR A 625 -4.01 4.36 -8.52
CA THR A 625 -2.74 5.03 -8.27
C THR A 625 -1.74 4.19 -7.46
N GLY A 626 -2.02 2.90 -7.27
CA GLY A 626 -1.21 2.04 -6.39
C GLY A 626 -1.24 2.47 -4.92
N GLY A 627 -2.24 3.26 -4.51
CA GLY A 627 -2.41 3.77 -3.15
C GLY A 627 -1.61 5.04 -2.83
N LEU A 628 -0.95 5.65 -3.82
CA LEU A 628 -0.10 6.83 -3.56
C LEU A 628 -0.92 8.14 -3.49
N LEU A 629 -1.93 8.30 -4.36
CA LEU A 629 -2.68 9.54 -4.52
C LEU A 629 -4.18 9.28 -4.67
N PRO A 630 -5.05 10.19 -4.19
CA PRO A 630 -6.46 10.17 -4.52
C PRO A 630 -6.67 10.40 -6.03
N LEU A 631 -7.38 9.49 -6.68
CA LEU A 631 -7.86 9.61 -8.06
C LEU A 631 -8.89 8.52 -8.33
N SER A 632 -9.89 8.86 -9.15
CA SER A 632 -10.89 7.92 -9.65
C SER A 632 -11.32 8.28 -11.06
N VAL A 633 -11.92 7.32 -11.73
CA VAL A 633 -12.49 7.51 -13.07
C VAL A 633 -13.86 6.86 -13.15
N THR A 634 -14.76 7.53 -13.86
CA THR A 634 -16.05 7.00 -14.32
C THR A 634 -15.99 6.87 -15.82
N VAL A 635 -16.14 5.64 -16.32
CA VAL A 635 -16.06 5.34 -17.74
C VAL A 635 -17.47 5.04 -18.25
N ALA A 636 -17.88 5.68 -19.33
CA ALA A 636 -19.24 5.59 -19.86
C ALA A 636 -19.28 5.24 -21.34
N SER A 637 -20.39 4.65 -21.75
CA SER A 637 -20.66 4.35 -23.15
C SER A 637 -21.03 5.61 -23.96
N GLU A 638 -20.94 5.51 -25.28
CA GLU A 638 -21.35 6.59 -26.17
C GLU A 638 -22.83 6.94 -26.00
N SER A 639 -23.69 5.93 -25.83
CA SER A 639 -25.14 6.15 -25.63
C SER A 639 -25.45 6.94 -24.34
N ILE A 640 -24.63 6.75 -23.28
CA ILE A 640 -24.72 7.56 -22.06
C ILE A 640 -24.25 9.00 -22.33
N PHE A 641 -23.14 9.15 -23.05
CA PHE A 641 -22.58 10.47 -23.36
C PHE A 641 -23.56 11.31 -24.19
N GLN A 642 -24.23 10.69 -25.18
CA GLN A 642 -25.23 11.36 -26.03
C GLN A 642 -26.45 11.86 -25.25
N ALA A 643 -26.76 11.32 -24.08
CA ALA A 643 -27.81 11.84 -23.21
C ALA A 643 -27.53 13.25 -22.66
N PHE A 644 -26.26 13.67 -22.70
CA PHE A 644 -25.82 15.02 -22.29
C PHE A 644 -25.49 15.94 -23.47
N TRP A 645 -25.72 15.47 -24.68
CA TRP A 645 -25.52 16.27 -25.89
C TRP A 645 -26.74 17.13 -26.16
N GLY A 646 -26.57 18.44 -26.14
CA GLY A 646 -27.63 19.41 -26.34
C GLY A 646 -27.09 20.83 -26.57
N ASP A 647 -27.96 21.74 -26.88
CA ASP A 647 -27.60 23.14 -27.16
C ASP A 647 -27.44 23.98 -25.89
N GLU A 648 -28.17 23.63 -24.83
CA GLU A 648 -28.17 24.37 -23.60
C GLU A 648 -27.10 23.85 -22.64
N LYS A 649 -26.39 24.76 -21.97
CA LYS A 649 -25.38 24.40 -20.96
C LYS A 649 -25.93 23.54 -19.83
N SER A 650 -27.19 23.73 -19.47
CA SER A 650 -27.90 22.92 -18.45
C SER A 650 -28.09 21.47 -18.83
N GLU A 651 -27.94 21.10 -20.09
CA GLU A 651 -28.01 19.71 -20.56
C GLU A 651 -26.71 18.95 -20.37
N ALA A 652 -25.59 19.67 -20.23
CA ALA A 652 -24.28 19.07 -20.00
C ALA A 652 -24.18 18.36 -18.63
N LEU A 653 -23.25 17.45 -18.49
CA LEU A 653 -22.88 16.89 -17.18
C LEU A 653 -22.18 17.96 -16.34
N LEU A 654 -22.96 18.72 -15.58
CA LEU A 654 -22.47 19.81 -14.73
C LEU A 654 -21.89 19.26 -13.42
N HIS A 655 -20.74 18.61 -13.52
CA HIS A 655 -19.98 18.08 -12.42
C HIS A 655 -18.48 18.30 -12.65
N GLY A 656 -17.73 18.52 -11.59
CA GLY A 656 -16.29 18.72 -11.62
C GLY A 656 -15.79 19.43 -10.37
N HIS A 657 -14.51 19.44 -10.16
CA HIS A 657 -13.84 20.19 -9.10
C HIS A 657 -12.50 20.74 -9.61
N SER A 658 -11.89 21.65 -8.85
CA SER A 658 -10.66 22.33 -9.25
C SER A 658 -9.51 21.41 -9.65
N TYR A 659 -9.46 20.20 -9.10
CA TYR A 659 -8.42 19.19 -9.36
C TYR A 659 -8.87 18.06 -10.31
N THR A 660 -9.96 18.24 -11.06
CA THR A 660 -10.39 17.25 -12.06
C THR A 660 -9.23 16.88 -13.00
N ALA A 661 -8.99 15.59 -13.18
CA ALA A 661 -7.90 15.04 -13.97
C ALA A 661 -6.50 15.53 -13.54
N HIS A 662 -6.25 15.61 -12.23
CA HIS A 662 -4.98 16.12 -11.69
C HIS A 662 -3.76 15.43 -12.33
N PRO A 663 -2.81 16.18 -12.91
CA PRO A 663 -1.73 15.61 -13.73
C PRO A 663 -0.86 14.61 -12.98
N ILE A 664 -0.55 14.88 -11.71
CA ILE A 664 0.28 13.99 -10.88
C ILE A 664 -0.45 12.67 -10.65
N GLY A 665 -1.74 12.72 -10.28
CA GLY A 665 -2.56 11.52 -10.07
C GLY A 665 -2.68 10.69 -11.35
N SER A 666 -2.99 11.32 -12.47
CA SER A 666 -3.11 10.66 -13.78
C SER A 666 -1.79 10.03 -14.25
N HIS A 667 -0.66 10.70 -14.03
CA HIS A 667 0.66 10.15 -14.38
C HIS A 667 1.03 8.94 -13.51
N VAL A 668 0.83 9.04 -12.22
CA VAL A 668 1.07 7.93 -11.28
C VAL A 668 0.15 6.74 -11.60
N ALA A 669 -1.11 6.98 -11.95
CA ALA A 669 -2.04 5.94 -12.34
C ALA A 669 -1.57 5.19 -13.59
N ASN A 670 -1.06 5.87 -14.60
CA ASN A 670 -0.48 5.23 -15.77
C ASN A 670 0.64 4.25 -15.41
N VAL A 671 1.57 4.68 -14.54
CA VAL A 671 2.71 3.85 -14.10
C VAL A 671 2.24 2.72 -13.18
N SER A 672 1.25 2.97 -12.33
CA SER A 672 0.64 1.97 -11.47
C SER A 672 0.03 0.83 -12.30
N LEU A 673 -0.85 1.16 -13.25
CA LEU A 673 -1.51 0.19 -14.12
C LEU A 673 -0.50 -0.59 -14.97
N GLU A 674 0.50 0.09 -15.55
CA GLU A 674 1.57 -0.57 -16.29
C GLU A 674 2.37 -1.56 -15.43
N THR A 675 2.61 -1.20 -14.18
CA THR A 675 3.34 -2.06 -13.25
C THR A 675 2.51 -3.28 -12.87
N MET A 676 1.21 -3.13 -12.63
CA MET A 676 0.30 -4.24 -12.35
C MET A 676 0.13 -5.16 -13.55
N ASP A 677 -0.01 -4.61 -14.77
CA ASP A 677 -0.08 -5.40 -15.99
C ASP A 677 1.19 -6.23 -16.20
N ARG A 678 2.37 -5.67 -15.92
CA ARG A 678 3.65 -6.38 -15.96
C ARG A 678 3.69 -7.55 -14.96
N TYR A 679 3.12 -7.37 -13.76
CA TYR A 679 3.02 -8.47 -12.79
C TYR A 679 2.02 -9.54 -13.25
N TYR A 680 0.89 -9.14 -13.81
CA TYR A 680 -0.14 -10.01 -14.35
C TYR A 680 0.41 -10.91 -15.47
N ARG A 681 1.16 -10.36 -16.43
CA ARG A 681 1.81 -11.10 -17.53
C ARG A 681 3.11 -11.80 -17.13
N GLY A 682 3.65 -11.47 -15.96
CA GLY A 682 4.95 -11.93 -15.48
C GLY A 682 4.89 -13.18 -14.61
N ARG A 683 6.10 -13.66 -14.25
CA ARG A 683 6.27 -14.85 -13.39
C ARG A 683 5.85 -14.64 -11.93
N ILE A 684 5.70 -13.40 -11.48
CA ILE A 684 5.44 -13.12 -10.07
C ILE A 684 4.15 -13.81 -9.62
N TRP A 685 3.10 -13.74 -10.44
CA TRP A 685 1.81 -14.36 -10.12
C TRP A 685 1.66 -15.81 -10.61
N TYR A 686 2.57 -16.26 -11.45
CA TYR A 686 2.51 -17.61 -12.02
C TYR A 686 2.49 -18.72 -10.96
N ASN A 687 3.33 -18.61 -9.91
CA ASN A 687 3.36 -19.60 -8.84
C ASN A 687 2.06 -19.63 -8.02
N PHE A 688 1.41 -18.49 -7.85
CA PHE A 688 0.10 -18.41 -7.18
C PHE A 688 -0.98 -19.08 -8.04
N ARG A 689 -1.00 -18.79 -9.34
CA ARG A 689 -1.91 -19.45 -10.28
C ARG A 689 -1.72 -20.97 -10.29
N LEU A 690 -0.48 -21.44 -10.32
CA LEU A 690 -0.16 -22.86 -10.23
C LEU A 690 -0.63 -23.53 -8.93
N ASN A 691 -0.62 -22.83 -7.83
CA ASN A 691 -1.11 -23.35 -6.55
C ASN A 691 -2.60 -23.68 -6.60
N TRP A 692 -3.39 -22.87 -7.29
CA TRP A 692 -4.84 -23.03 -7.47
C TRP A 692 -5.21 -23.93 -8.66
N ALA A 693 -4.30 -24.09 -9.63
CA ALA A 693 -4.56 -24.90 -10.81
C ALA A 693 -4.87 -26.36 -10.46
N ASP A 694 -5.74 -26.95 -11.23
CA ASP A 694 -6.13 -28.36 -11.15
C ASP A 694 -4.94 -29.31 -11.35
N ALA A 695 -5.01 -30.51 -10.79
CA ALA A 695 -3.96 -31.54 -10.90
C ALA A 695 -3.64 -31.90 -12.37
N ARG A 696 -4.62 -31.85 -13.25
CA ARG A 696 -4.45 -32.06 -14.70
C ARG A 696 -3.59 -30.98 -15.36
N VAL A 697 -3.83 -29.71 -15.02
CA VAL A 697 -3.05 -28.57 -15.52
C VAL A 697 -1.63 -28.63 -14.98
N LYS A 698 -1.44 -29.01 -13.70
CA LYS A 698 -0.13 -29.22 -13.09
C LYS A 698 0.66 -30.32 -13.78
N ALA A 699 0.04 -31.45 -14.15
CA ALA A 699 0.67 -32.55 -14.85
C ALA A 699 1.07 -32.16 -16.29
N ALA A 700 0.22 -31.49 -17.04
CA ALA A 700 0.50 -31.03 -18.40
C ALA A 700 1.69 -30.05 -18.44
N GLN A 701 1.81 -29.16 -17.46
CA GLN A 701 2.90 -28.19 -17.36
C GLN A 701 4.22 -28.81 -16.89
N SER A 702 4.19 -29.89 -16.08
CA SER A 702 5.39 -30.61 -15.67
C SER A 702 6.06 -31.36 -16.83
N THR A 703 5.27 -31.87 -17.78
CA THR A 703 5.76 -32.56 -18.99
C THR A 703 6.41 -31.59 -19.97
N THR A 704 6.00 -30.33 -19.99
CA THR A 704 6.58 -29.30 -20.87
C THR A 704 7.92 -28.79 -20.33
N LYS A 705 8.15 -28.83 -19.02
CA LYS A 705 9.40 -28.44 -18.38
C LYS A 705 10.60 -29.34 -18.71
N SER A 706 10.35 -30.58 -19.07
CA SER A 706 11.44 -31.52 -19.42
C SER A 706 12.10 -31.25 -20.78
N LYS A 707 11.53 -30.39 -21.62
CA LYS A 707 12.02 -30.08 -22.99
C LYS A 707 12.63 -28.69 -23.18
N GLN A 708 12.56 -27.78 -22.22
CA GLN A 708 13.16 -26.44 -22.36
C GLN A 708 13.78 -25.96 -21.03
N GLN A 709 15.09 -25.81 -21.04
CA GLN A 709 15.87 -25.25 -19.92
C GLN A 709 15.69 -23.72 -19.72
N THR A 710 14.96 -23.04 -20.57
CA THR A 710 14.62 -21.62 -20.44
C THR A 710 13.11 -21.49 -20.32
N ALA A 711 12.63 -21.10 -19.16
CA ALA A 711 11.22 -20.82 -18.96
C ALA A 711 10.78 -19.63 -19.86
N PRO A 712 9.56 -19.67 -20.42
CA PRO A 712 9.05 -18.62 -21.31
C PRO A 712 9.06 -17.27 -20.61
N LYS A 713 9.43 -16.21 -21.35
CA LYS A 713 9.46 -14.83 -20.84
C LYS A 713 8.06 -14.29 -20.56
N ASN A 714 7.05 -14.75 -21.31
CA ASN A 714 5.64 -14.44 -21.09
C ASN A 714 4.88 -15.75 -20.86
N VAL A 715 4.03 -15.76 -19.85
CA VAL A 715 3.09 -16.85 -19.58
C VAL A 715 1.72 -16.33 -19.96
N GLU A 716 1.03 -17.01 -20.86
CA GLU A 716 -0.38 -16.72 -21.17
C GLU A 716 -1.17 -16.77 -19.86
N PRO A 717 -1.99 -15.74 -19.57
CA PRO A 717 -2.86 -15.77 -18.42
C PRO A 717 -3.83 -16.96 -18.55
N SER A 718 -3.86 -17.83 -17.56
CA SER A 718 -4.89 -18.87 -17.52
C SER A 718 -6.23 -18.25 -17.11
N ASP A 719 -7.34 -18.72 -17.67
CA ASP A 719 -8.70 -18.30 -17.29
C ASP A 719 -9.11 -18.82 -15.91
N HIS A 720 -8.33 -19.72 -15.33
CA HIS A 720 -8.57 -20.28 -14.00
C HIS A 720 -8.57 -19.22 -12.90
N LEU A 721 -9.47 -19.39 -11.94
CA LEU A 721 -9.51 -18.59 -10.74
C LEU A 721 -8.31 -18.91 -9.83
N TRP A 722 -7.83 -17.91 -9.14
CA TRP A 722 -6.67 -18.06 -8.28
C TRP A 722 -6.67 -16.99 -7.18
N SER A 723 -5.89 -17.27 -6.13
CA SER A 723 -5.63 -16.31 -5.07
C SER A 723 -4.14 -16.27 -4.71
N PHE A 724 -3.69 -15.17 -4.13
CA PHE A 724 -2.38 -15.07 -3.48
C PHE A 724 -2.29 -15.99 -2.24
N TRP A 725 -3.41 -16.25 -1.58
CA TRP A 725 -3.51 -17.15 -0.43
C TRP A 725 -3.47 -18.60 -0.90
N SER A 726 -2.72 -19.44 -0.19
CA SER A 726 -2.55 -20.82 -0.64
C SER A 726 -3.86 -21.61 -0.56
N LYS A 727 -4.10 -22.48 -1.56
CA LYS A 727 -5.31 -23.32 -1.64
C LYS A 727 -5.47 -24.19 -0.40
N ASP A 728 -4.38 -24.80 0.07
CA ASP A 728 -4.39 -25.66 1.26
C ASP A 728 -4.72 -24.87 2.55
N PHE A 729 -4.22 -23.64 2.67
CA PHE A 729 -4.55 -22.77 3.78
C PHE A 729 -6.05 -22.41 3.78
N VAL A 730 -6.58 -22.00 2.64
CA VAL A 730 -8.00 -21.62 2.49
C VAL A 730 -8.93 -22.82 2.77
N LEU A 731 -8.58 -24.01 2.23
CA LEU A 731 -9.31 -25.25 2.51
C LEU A 731 -9.26 -25.61 4.00
N GLY A 732 -8.07 -25.54 4.62
CA GLY A 732 -7.91 -25.84 6.05
C GLY A 732 -8.71 -24.88 6.95
N LEU A 733 -8.74 -23.58 6.61
CA LEU A 733 -9.55 -22.62 7.35
C LEU A 733 -11.04 -22.93 7.28
N SER A 734 -11.57 -23.37 6.14
CA SER A 734 -12.98 -23.68 5.95
C SER A 734 -13.46 -24.88 6.79
N GLN A 735 -12.53 -25.73 7.23
CA GLN A 735 -12.78 -26.90 8.07
C GLN A 735 -12.59 -26.62 9.57
N HIS A 736 -12.13 -25.41 9.92
CA HIS A 736 -11.89 -25.06 11.30
C HIS A 736 -13.21 -24.82 12.04
N LYS A 737 -13.36 -25.36 13.27
CA LYS A 737 -14.63 -25.35 14.04
C LYS A 737 -15.22 -23.97 14.29
N ARG A 738 -14.39 -22.92 14.39
CA ARG A 738 -14.82 -21.52 14.60
C ARG A 738 -15.16 -20.78 13.32
N VAL A 739 -14.85 -21.34 12.17
CA VAL A 739 -15.06 -20.71 10.87
C VAL A 739 -16.41 -21.15 10.33
N GLU A 740 -17.22 -20.20 9.92
CA GLU A 740 -18.49 -20.44 9.25
C GLU A 740 -18.26 -20.72 7.76
N HIS A 741 -17.48 -19.85 7.12
CA HIS A 741 -17.06 -20.02 5.73
C HIS A 741 -15.84 -19.16 5.39
N VAL A 742 -15.21 -19.44 4.27
CA VAL A 742 -14.05 -18.71 3.74
C VAL A 742 -14.26 -18.39 2.28
N ASN A 743 -13.76 -17.25 1.86
CA ASN A 743 -13.60 -16.92 0.45
C ASN A 743 -12.21 -16.35 0.18
N ALA A 744 -11.62 -16.75 -0.94
CA ALA A 744 -10.34 -16.21 -1.41
C ALA A 744 -10.38 -16.05 -2.93
N LEU A 745 -10.07 -14.83 -3.42
CA LEU A 745 -9.99 -14.55 -4.86
C LEU A 745 -9.02 -13.38 -5.09
N GLY A 746 -8.07 -13.55 -5.99
CA GLY A 746 -7.03 -12.56 -6.21
C GLY A 746 -6.27 -12.23 -4.93
N SER A 747 -6.24 -10.97 -4.54
CA SER A 747 -5.56 -10.54 -3.31
C SER A 747 -6.39 -10.69 -2.03
N VAL A 748 -7.67 -10.96 -2.15
CA VAL A 748 -8.63 -10.97 -1.03
C VAL A 748 -8.67 -12.33 -0.34
N LEU A 749 -8.64 -12.33 0.98
CA LEU A 749 -9.03 -13.42 1.86
C LEU A 749 -10.09 -12.89 2.82
N ALA A 750 -11.25 -13.51 2.88
CA ALA A 750 -12.32 -13.20 3.80
C ALA A 750 -12.68 -14.45 4.61
N VAL A 751 -12.64 -14.36 5.93
CA VAL A 751 -12.92 -15.46 6.86
C VAL A 751 -14.09 -15.05 7.75
N SER A 752 -15.22 -15.70 7.60
CA SER A 752 -16.40 -15.51 8.45
C SER A 752 -16.32 -16.43 9.66
N LEU A 753 -16.36 -15.86 10.84
CA LEU A 753 -16.39 -16.63 12.10
C LEU A 753 -17.82 -16.93 12.51
N LYS A 754 -18.03 -18.10 13.13
CA LYS A 754 -19.31 -18.45 13.73
C LYS A 754 -19.64 -17.49 14.88
N ASP A 755 -20.87 -17.06 14.93
CA ASP A 755 -21.41 -16.18 15.99
C ASP A 755 -22.83 -16.62 16.34
N ASP A 756 -22.99 -17.17 17.53
CA ASP A 756 -24.29 -17.64 18.04
C ASP A 756 -25.26 -16.48 18.31
N SER A 757 -24.76 -15.27 18.44
CA SER A 757 -25.58 -14.05 18.66
C SER A 757 -26.09 -13.42 17.34
N GLY A 758 -25.72 -13.97 16.18
CA GLY A 758 -26.09 -13.50 14.87
C GLY A 758 -24.92 -12.90 14.08
N ALA A 759 -24.90 -13.18 12.77
CA ALA A 759 -23.89 -12.67 11.85
C ALA A 759 -24.17 -11.20 11.47
N GLY A 760 -23.18 -10.54 10.89
CA GLY A 760 -23.29 -9.19 10.33
C GLY A 760 -22.53 -8.12 11.14
N TYR A 761 -22.74 -6.86 10.81
CA TYR A 761 -21.93 -5.72 11.31
C TYR A 761 -21.95 -5.53 12.84
N THR A 762 -22.97 -5.95 13.53
CA THR A 762 -23.10 -5.84 14.99
C THR A 762 -22.33 -6.91 15.76
N SER A 763 -21.87 -7.95 15.06
CA SER A 763 -21.09 -9.05 15.65
C SER A 763 -19.72 -8.58 16.14
N SER A 764 -19.26 -9.12 17.25
CA SER A 764 -17.91 -8.94 17.80
C SER A 764 -17.02 -10.18 17.70
N ALA A 765 -17.49 -11.25 17.05
CA ALA A 765 -16.79 -12.55 16.99
C ALA A 765 -15.35 -12.45 16.45
N ALA A 766 -15.09 -11.56 15.49
CA ALA A 766 -13.78 -11.39 14.89
C ALA A 766 -12.81 -10.46 15.67
N VAL A 767 -13.28 -9.77 16.70
CA VAL A 767 -12.48 -8.79 17.46
C VAL A 767 -11.28 -9.45 18.15
N GLY A 768 -11.53 -10.60 18.81
CA GLY A 768 -10.47 -11.34 19.52
C GLY A 768 -9.35 -11.79 18.60
N LEU A 769 -9.68 -12.31 17.41
CA LEU A 769 -8.68 -12.73 16.42
C LEU A 769 -7.90 -11.55 15.86
N ARG A 770 -8.58 -10.46 15.49
CA ARG A 770 -7.93 -9.22 15.04
C ARG A 770 -6.90 -8.73 16.06
N ASP A 771 -7.29 -8.68 17.32
CA ASP A 771 -6.42 -8.20 18.39
C ASP A 771 -5.25 -9.18 18.64
N ALA A 772 -5.49 -10.48 18.60
CA ALA A 772 -4.44 -11.49 18.70
C ALA A 772 -3.42 -11.43 17.56
N LEU A 773 -3.84 -11.10 16.35
CA LEU A 773 -2.97 -10.90 15.19
C LEU A 773 -2.11 -9.63 15.31
N LEU A 774 -2.70 -8.55 15.82
CA LEU A 774 -2.01 -7.26 15.93
C LEU A 774 -1.09 -7.20 17.16
N PHE A 775 -1.46 -7.84 18.27
CA PHE A 775 -0.78 -7.70 19.56
C PHE A 775 0.11 -8.90 19.96
N ASP A 776 0.49 -9.75 18.99
CA ASP A 776 1.41 -10.86 19.24
C ASP A 776 2.80 -10.38 19.69
N ARG A 777 3.35 -11.00 20.75
CA ARG A 777 4.64 -10.63 21.36
C ARG A 777 5.85 -11.16 20.61
N ASN A 778 5.71 -12.30 19.96
CA ASN A 778 6.85 -13.12 19.53
C ASN A 778 7.00 -13.23 18.02
N LYS A 779 6.10 -12.66 17.23
CA LYS A 779 6.03 -12.85 15.79
C LYS A 779 5.74 -11.54 15.03
N ILE A 780 5.66 -11.65 13.73
CA ILE A 780 5.22 -10.57 12.85
C ILE A 780 3.79 -10.20 13.23
N ARG A 781 3.55 -8.91 13.48
CA ARG A 781 2.23 -8.36 13.71
C ARG A 781 1.47 -8.30 12.40
N ILE A 782 0.18 -8.56 12.45
CA ILE A 782 -0.69 -8.48 11.27
C ILE A 782 -1.79 -7.46 11.57
N HIS A 783 -1.75 -6.35 10.84
CA HIS A 783 -2.85 -5.40 10.85
C HIS A 783 -3.94 -5.91 9.92
N SER A 784 -5.09 -6.27 10.48
CA SER A 784 -6.29 -6.71 9.77
C SER A 784 -7.45 -5.79 10.08
N ARG A 785 -8.52 -5.89 9.31
CA ARG A 785 -9.79 -5.24 9.62
C ARG A 785 -10.92 -6.27 9.71
N ILE A 786 -11.95 -5.88 10.39
CA ILE A 786 -13.16 -6.69 10.57
C ILE A 786 -14.37 -5.93 10.04
N LEU A 787 -15.35 -6.69 9.56
CA LEU A 787 -16.68 -6.26 9.17
C LEU A 787 -17.66 -7.19 9.91
N GLY A 788 -17.99 -6.83 11.13
CA GLY A 788 -18.75 -7.71 12.02
C GLY A 788 -18.00 -9.00 12.35
N ASN A 789 -18.58 -10.16 12.00
CA ASN A 789 -17.98 -11.47 12.21
C ASN A 789 -16.95 -11.86 11.11
N VAL A 790 -16.78 -11.03 10.08
CA VAL A 790 -15.80 -11.28 9.02
C VAL A 790 -14.49 -10.59 9.32
N ILE A 791 -13.39 -11.33 9.34
CA ILE A 791 -12.03 -10.79 9.30
C ILE A 791 -11.49 -10.96 7.89
N TYR A 792 -10.87 -9.91 7.35
CA TYR A 792 -10.26 -10.00 6.03
C TYR A 792 -8.79 -9.58 6.02
N LEU A 793 -8.05 -10.18 5.12
CA LEU A 793 -6.68 -9.85 4.78
C LEU A 793 -6.53 -9.67 3.27
N MET A 794 -5.58 -8.84 2.89
CA MET A 794 -5.20 -8.62 1.49
C MET A 794 -3.70 -8.72 1.32
N ALA A 795 -3.28 -9.39 0.26
CA ALA A 795 -1.90 -9.39 -0.20
C ALA A 795 -1.66 -8.19 -1.13
N SER A 796 -0.46 -7.62 -1.13
CA SER A 796 -0.06 -6.71 -2.19
C SER A 796 0.33 -7.48 -3.45
N MET A 797 0.28 -6.81 -4.60
CA MET A 797 0.59 -7.39 -5.92
C MET A 797 2.06 -7.87 -6.04
N LYS A 798 2.92 -7.48 -5.12
CA LYS A 798 4.35 -7.86 -5.08
C LYS A 798 4.73 -8.73 -3.89
N THR A 799 3.79 -9.11 -3.04
CA THR A 799 4.03 -10.03 -1.93
C THR A 799 4.45 -11.39 -2.49
N ASN A 800 5.48 -11.99 -1.95
CA ASN A 800 5.93 -13.32 -2.39
C ASN A 800 5.31 -14.44 -1.54
N SER A 801 5.28 -15.65 -2.10
CA SER A 801 4.67 -16.83 -1.47
C SER A 801 5.31 -17.19 -0.12
N SER A 802 6.63 -17.07 0.03
CA SER A 802 7.30 -17.36 1.30
C SER A 802 6.95 -16.36 2.42
N GLN A 803 6.62 -15.13 2.06
CA GLN A 803 6.15 -14.14 3.01
C GLN A 803 4.71 -14.44 3.44
N LEU A 804 3.84 -14.76 2.48
CA LEU A 804 2.45 -15.13 2.77
C LEU A 804 2.35 -16.40 3.59
N ALA A 805 3.16 -17.43 3.30
CA ALA A 805 3.18 -18.65 4.09
C ALA A 805 3.43 -18.40 5.59
N VAL A 806 4.26 -17.39 5.93
CA VAL A 806 4.45 -17.01 7.34
C VAL A 806 3.21 -16.29 7.90
N ILE A 807 2.55 -15.46 7.11
CA ILE A 807 1.31 -14.79 7.55
C ILE A 807 0.18 -15.81 7.74
N GLU A 808 0.03 -16.74 6.82
CA GLU A 808 -0.94 -17.84 6.88
C GLU A 808 -0.73 -18.70 8.13
N GLU A 809 0.53 -19.05 8.43
CA GLU A 809 0.87 -19.84 9.62
C GLU A 809 0.55 -19.08 10.91
N ILE A 810 0.87 -17.77 10.98
CA ILE A 810 0.53 -16.96 12.15
C ILE A 810 -0.98 -16.87 12.31
N PHE A 811 -1.71 -16.65 11.22
CA PHE A 811 -3.17 -16.57 11.24
C PHE A 811 -3.79 -17.85 11.80
N ARG A 812 -3.37 -19.02 11.28
CA ARG A 812 -3.85 -20.33 11.75
C ARG A 812 -3.57 -20.54 13.23
N GLN A 813 -2.32 -20.31 13.67
CA GLN A 813 -1.95 -20.45 15.07
C GLN A 813 -2.77 -19.55 16.01
N LYS A 814 -3.11 -18.32 15.57
CA LYS A 814 -3.95 -17.44 16.39
C LYS A 814 -5.41 -17.87 16.41
N LEU A 815 -5.92 -18.38 15.32
CA LEU A 815 -7.25 -18.96 15.25
C LEU A 815 -7.36 -20.21 16.16
N ASP A 816 -6.39 -21.13 16.07
CA ASP A 816 -6.33 -22.32 16.92
C ASP A 816 -6.25 -21.97 18.42
N ALA A 817 -5.46 -20.94 18.78
CA ALA A 817 -5.30 -20.50 20.16
C ALA A 817 -6.57 -19.90 20.79
N MET A 818 -7.52 -19.44 19.99
CA MET A 818 -8.82 -18.99 20.51
C MET A 818 -9.63 -20.15 21.09
N ASP A 819 -9.31 -21.39 20.73
CA ASP A 819 -10.01 -22.57 21.25
C ASP A 819 -9.62 -22.91 22.69
N GLY A 820 -8.41 -22.59 23.12
CA GLY A 820 -7.91 -22.88 24.47
C GLY A 820 -8.29 -21.84 25.54
N GLN A 821 -9.03 -20.78 25.17
CA GLN A 821 -9.43 -19.71 26.11
C GLN A 821 -10.88 -19.87 26.64
N VAL A 822 -11.58 -20.93 26.28
CA VAL A 822 -13.00 -21.19 26.64
C VAL A 822 -13.14 -22.22 27.76
N GLU A 823 -12.01 -22.70 28.36
CA GLU A 823 -12.04 -23.51 29.56
C GLU A 823 -11.77 -22.64 30.83
#